data_82c7998cc785f041671fb35fb76c1abd
#
_entry.id   82c7998cc785f041671fb35fb76c1abd
#
_cell.length_a   1.000
_cell.length_b   1.000
_cell.length_c   1.000
_cell.angle_alpha   90.00
_cell.angle_beta   90.00
_cell.angle_gamma   90.00
#
_symmetry.space_group_name_H-M   'P 1'
#
loop_
_entity.id
_entity.type
_entity.pdbx_description
1 polymer ?
#
loop_
_entity_poly.entity_id
_entity_poly.type
_entity_poly.pdbx_seq_one_letter_code
_entity_poly.pdbx_strand_id
1 'polypeptide(L)'
;SSYAQLLAASSLSKLISRNSGVLTVQQKLDIRNYVLNYLGSRPKLLPFVRQALIQLLARITKLSWFDREKDEFVFRKMTDEIKEFLKGSIEYWIIGVQILSTTVSEMNQAGSCRSLTKHRKIASSFRDVALYDIFILSCSLLKEAFEKHINLQEQNQHVLMSELLQLTCNCLTFDFIGTASDESADELGAVQIPTTWRETFLNFNSLQLFFDLYHALPSTLSPLALGCLIQIASVRRSLFSNAERSKFLDKIVSGIKGILDSPQSLAERSNYHEFCRLLSRLKSNYQLAELVKVEGYPALISTIAKFTVTSLQMWQFSPNSIHYLLGLWQRMVCSTPYIKATEPHLLETYTPEITKAYITSRLDSVQIAARDNIEDPLDDLGTVAQQLEQISTIGRFEYPKTCELLISTFDQNAQSFEKAILPGSSSSSSNIPLYEGRLTWLVYIIGAVIGGRGSTYTTFEEYDALDGELVCRVLQLMTLTDSKLSQRGSEKMELSYLSFFDQFRKIYVGDQAQKTSKAYRIVSERLGLHDESMVLSVFVTKIVTNIKYWMRSDAIIPKTLQLLSDLSVGYSSVRKLQKLEAVQFILTNHTAEHFPFLGANTGGQYTDMRCRTTFYVALGRLLIVDLGENEEKFEQFMIPLS
;
A
#
# COMPACT_ATOMS: atom_id res chain seq x y z
N SER A 1 -29.16 20.22 30.16
CA SER A 1 -29.24 19.50 28.87
C SER A 1 -27.87 18.95 28.49
N SER A 2 -27.84 17.86 27.75
CA SER A 2 -26.60 17.20 27.32
C SER A 2 -25.75 18.11 26.42
N TYR A 3 -26.40 18.97 25.66
CA TYR A 3 -25.70 19.96 24.82
C TYR A 3 -25.00 21.04 25.65
N ALA A 4 -25.58 21.46 26.79
CA ALA A 4 -24.93 22.39 27.70
C ALA A 4 -23.68 21.75 28.33
N GLN A 5 -23.74 20.46 28.69
CA GLN A 5 -22.60 19.71 29.21
C GLN A 5 -21.47 19.61 28.16
N LEU A 6 -21.82 19.30 26.90
CA LEU A 6 -20.87 19.26 25.79
C LEU A 6 -20.23 20.65 25.54
N LEU A 7 -21.04 21.70 25.54
CA LEU A 7 -20.56 23.07 25.34
C LEU A 7 -19.61 23.48 26.48
N ALA A 8 -19.94 23.16 27.72
CA ALA A 8 -19.09 23.44 28.86
C ALA A 8 -17.75 22.70 28.77
N ALA A 9 -17.77 21.40 28.47
CA ALA A 9 -16.55 20.60 28.28
C ALA A 9 -15.68 21.13 27.14
N SER A 10 -16.28 21.48 26.01
CA SER A 10 -15.58 22.05 24.86
C SER A 10 -14.98 23.41 25.15
N SER A 11 -15.71 24.27 25.89
CA SER A 11 -15.24 25.61 26.27
C SER A 11 -14.07 25.53 27.25
N LEU A 12 -14.13 24.64 28.23
CA LEU A 12 -13.01 24.38 29.16
C LEU A 12 -11.80 23.82 28.43
N SER A 13 -12.01 22.90 27.48
CA SER A 13 -10.93 22.34 26.67
C SER A 13 -10.21 23.41 25.83
N LYS A 14 -10.97 24.34 25.24
CA LYS A 14 -10.41 25.50 24.51
C LYS A 14 -9.67 26.46 25.45
N LEU A 15 -10.21 26.73 26.61
CA LEU A 15 -9.57 27.59 27.62
C LEU A 15 -8.21 27.04 28.03
N ILE A 16 -8.14 25.76 28.35
CA ILE A 16 -6.92 25.08 28.77
C ILE A 16 -5.88 25.07 27.63
N SER A 17 -6.32 24.78 26.39
CA SER A 17 -5.42 24.74 25.23
C SER A 17 -4.86 26.10 24.87
N ARG A 18 -5.62 27.17 25.04
CA ARG A 18 -5.21 28.55 24.69
C ARG A 18 -4.44 29.25 25.79
N ASN A 19 -4.80 29.01 27.03
CA ASN A 19 -4.36 29.79 28.17
C ASN A 19 -3.70 28.94 29.28
N SER A 20 -2.98 27.89 28.90
CA SER A 20 -2.32 27.00 29.88
C SER A 20 -1.37 27.73 30.85
N GLY A 21 -0.88 28.91 30.48
CA GLY A 21 -0.05 29.76 31.35
C GLY A 21 -0.80 30.75 32.23
N VAL A 22 -2.12 30.91 32.03
CA VAL A 22 -2.94 31.87 32.78
C VAL A 22 -3.60 31.22 34.02
N LEU A 23 -3.90 29.92 33.92
CA LEU A 23 -4.49 29.17 35.02
C LEU A 23 -3.42 28.74 36.02
N THR A 24 -3.69 28.91 37.31
CA THR A 24 -2.83 28.38 38.38
C THR A 24 -2.92 26.86 38.42
N VAL A 25 -1.90 26.22 39.02
CA VAL A 25 -1.89 24.76 39.23
C VAL A 25 -3.13 24.32 40.02
N GLN A 26 -3.51 25.08 41.04
CA GLN A 26 -4.70 24.78 41.84
C GLN A 26 -5.98 24.85 41.02
N GLN A 27 -6.14 25.86 40.15
CA GLN A 27 -7.32 25.96 39.28
C GLN A 27 -7.39 24.78 38.29
N LYS A 28 -6.26 24.34 37.73
CA LYS A 28 -6.22 23.15 36.89
C LYS A 28 -6.59 21.88 37.65
N LEU A 29 -6.10 21.72 38.87
CA LEU A 29 -6.45 20.62 39.76
C LEU A 29 -7.94 20.62 40.08
N ASP A 30 -8.51 21.78 40.39
CA ASP A 30 -9.94 21.92 40.69
C ASP A 30 -10.80 21.49 39.50
N ILE A 31 -10.44 21.91 38.29
CA ILE A 31 -11.13 21.47 37.05
C ILE A 31 -11.01 19.94 36.89
N ARG A 32 -9.81 19.39 37.02
CA ARG A 32 -9.57 17.96 36.89
C ARG A 32 -10.37 17.15 37.90
N ASN A 33 -10.33 17.54 39.19
CA ASN A 33 -11.03 16.85 40.25
C ASN A 33 -12.54 16.94 40.06
N TYR A 34 -13.04 18.09 39.65
CA TYR A 34 -14.46 18.25 39.33
C TYR A 34 -14.91 17.32 38.21
N VAL A 35 -14.13 17.23 37.10
CA VAL A 35 -14.45 16.33 35.99
C VAL A 35 -14.42 14.86 36.43
N LEU A 36 -13.41 14.46 37.19
CA LEU A 36 -13.31 13.09 37.71
C LEU A 36 -14.51 12.75 38.61
N ASN A 37 -14.87 13.62 39.54
CA ASN A 37 -16.01 13.42 40.42
C ASN A 37 -17.32 13.42 39.64
N TYR A 38 -17.43 14.26 38.62
CA TYR A 38 -18.62 14.30 37.77
C TYR A 38 -18.80 12.99 37.00
N LEU A 39 -17.73 12.45 36.40
CA LEU A 39 -17.73 11.14 35.74
C LEU A 39 -18.02 10.00 36.74
N GLY A 40 -17.43 10.05 37.92
CA GLY A 40 -17.62 9.07 39.00
C GLY A 40 -19.03 9.06 39.62
N SER A 41 -19.76 10.18 39.58
CA SER A 41 -21.12 10.30 40.09
C SER A 41 -22.22 10.06 39.06
N ARG A 42 -21.88 10.00 37.78
CA ARG A 42 -22.83 9.89 36.66
C ARG A 42 -22.40 8.85 35.62
N PRO A 43 -22.47 7.56 35.93
CA PRO A 43 -22.00 6.50 35.02
C PRO A 43 -22.85 6.37 33.75
N LYS A 44 -24.06 6.93 33.72
CA LYS A 44 -25.00 6.85 32.58
C LYS A 44 -25.04 8.10 31.69
N LEU A 45 -23.97 8.88 31.67
CA LEU A 45 -23.85 10.00 30.73
C LEU A 45 -23.96 9.53 29.29
N LEU A 46 -24.52 10.38 28.43
CA LEU A 46 -24.52 10.11 26.99
C LEU A 46 -23.06 9.99 26.46
N PRO A 47 -22.80 9.05 25.55
CA PRO A 47 -21.44 8.74 25.10
C PRO A 47 -20.65 9.96 24.62
N PHE A 48 -21.28 10.88 23.88
CA PHE A 48 -20.60 12.07 23.38
C PHE A 48 -20.23 13.09 24.47
N VAL A 49 -21.05 13.19 25.54
CA VAL A 49 -20.74 14.04 26.70
C VAL A 49 -19.59 13.42 27.51
N ARG A 50 -19.67 12.13 27.76
CA ARG A 50 -18.62 11.38 28.44
C ARG A 50 -17.29 11.49 27.71
N GLN A 51 -17.30 11.30 26.41
CA GLN A 51 -16.09 11.42 25.58
C GLN A 51 -15.49 12.84 25.63
N ALA A 52 -16.32 13.88 25.59
CA ALA A 52 -15.84 15.28 25.68
C ALA A 52 -15.19 15.57 27.06
N LEU A 53 -15.77 15.06 28.15
CA LEU A 53 -15.22 15.21 29.49
C LEU A 53 -13.91 14.42 29.66
N ILE A 54 -13.84 13.20 29.14
CA ILE A 54 -12.62 12.38 29.15
C ILE A 54 -11.51 13.03 28.32
N GLN A 55 -11.84 13.59 27.16
CA GLN A 55 -10.88 14.31 26.33
C GLN A 55 -10.34 15.56 27.03
N LEU A 56 -11.22 16.30 27.74
CA LEU A 56 -10.81 17.43 28.57
C LEU A 56 -9.83 16.98 29.67
N LEU A 57 -10.13 15.90 30.36
CA LEU A 57 -9.29 15.33 31.40
C LEU A 57 -7.90 14.93 30.87
N ALA A 58 -7.87 14.24 29.73
CA ALA A 58 -6.63 13.84 29.07
C ALA A 58 -5.79 15.05 28.67
N ARG A 59 -6.42 16.09 28.16
CA ARG A 59 -5.75 17.33 27.74
C ARG A 59 -5.17 18.12 28.90
N ILE A 60 -5.91 18.24 30.01
CA ILE A 60 -5.39 18.85 31.26
C ILE A 60 -4.18 18.08 31.74
N THR A 61 -4.28 16.76 31.80
CA THR A 61 -3.19 15.89 32.25
C THR A 61 -1.93 16.09 31.40
N LYS A 62 -2.08 16.12 30.08
CA LYS A 62 -0.96 16.34 29.16
C LYS A 62 -0.30 17.70 29.32
N LEU A 63 -1.09 18.76 29.24
CA LEU A 63 -0.56 20.13 29.26
C LEU A 63 0.03 20.52 30.61
N SER A 64 -0.42 19.87 31.68
CA SER A 64 0.02 20.08 33.07
C SER A 64 0.98 18.99 33.58
N TRP A 65 1.51 18.15 32.71
CA TRP A 65 2.32 16.98 33.06
C TRP A 65 3.53 17.30 33.95
N PHE A 66 4.13 18.46 33.78
CA PHE A 66 5.29 18.94 34.56
C PHE A 66 4.92 19.94 35.66
N ASP A 67 3.63 20.22 35.86
CA ASP A 67 3.20 21.10 36.94
C ASP A 67 3.40 20.45 38.29
N ARG A 68 3.90 21.23 39.24
CA ARG A 68 4.23 20.77 40.60
C ARG A 68 3.49 21.58 41.65
N GLU A 69 3.14 20.91 42.74
CA GLU A 69 2.70 21.52 43.98
C GLU A 69 3.54 20.92 45.12
N LYS A 70 4.20 21.77 45.93
CA LYS A 70 5.10 21.34 47.02
C LYS A 70 6.13 20.29 46.57
N ASP A 71 6.78 20.54 45.45
CA ASP A 71 7.79 19.67 44.80
C ASP A 71 7.29 18.30 44.27
N GLU A 72 5.98 18.01 44.35
CA GLU A 72 5.37 16.81 43.78
C GLU A 72 4.70 17.10 42.42
N PHE A 73 4.81 16.15 41.48
CA PHE A 73 4.09 16.18 40.21
C PHE A 73 2.64 15.74 40.43
N VAL A 74 1.72 16.68 40.44
CA VAL A 74 0.32 16.44 40.89
C VAL A 74 -0.59 15.85 39.81
N PHE A 75 -0.19 15.85 38.54
CA PHE A 75 -0.98 15.29 37.44
C PHE A 75 -0.55 13.88 37.01
N ARG A 76 0.40 13.26 37.70
CA ARG A 76 0.97 11.95 37.36
C ARG A 76 0.35 10.76 38.12
N LYS A 77 -0.58 11.01 39.02
CA LYS A 77 -1.25 9.98 39.87
C LYS A 77 -2.44 9.32 39.16
N MET A 78 -2.56 9.48 37.87
CA MET A 78 -3.71 9.05 37.09
C MET A 78 -3.99 7.55 37.20
N THR A 79 -2.98 6.71 37.17
CA THR A 79 -3.15 5.26 37.27
C THR A 79 -3.77 4.85 38.59
N ASP A 80 -3.40 5.50 39.68
CA ASP A 80 -3.97 5.22 41.00
C ASP A 80 -5.41 5.72 41.12
N GLU A 81 -5.70 6.88 40.55
CA GLU A 81 -7.07 7.44 40.54
C GLU A 81 -8.02 6.58 39.71
N ILE A 82 -7.57 6.02 38.59
CA ILE A 82 -8.36 5.13 37.75
C ILE A 82 -8.65 3.80 38.45
N LYS A 83 -7.78 3.31 39.33
CA LYS A 83 -8.05 2.09 40.12
C LYS A 83 -9.33 2.18 40.96
N GLU A 84 -9.72 3.38 41.39
CA GLU A 84 -11.01 3.58 42.09
C GLU A 84 -12.21 3.30 41.18
N PHE A 85 -12.15 3.67 39.90
CA PHE A 85 -13.18 3.30 38.91
C PHE A 85 -13.29 1.78 38.71
N LEU A 86 -12.16 1.07 38.80
CA LEU A 86 -12.11 -0.39 38.62
C LEU A 86 -12.64 -1.18 39.83
N LYS A 87 -13.00 -0.54 40.93
CA LYS A 87 -13.64 -1.15 42.07
C LYS A 87 -15.19 -1.14 41.96
N GLY A 88 -15.72 -0.37 41.01
CA GLY A 88 -17.16 -0.19 40.82
C GLY A 88 -17.81 -1.21 39.90
N SER A 89 -18.98 -0.84 39.38
CA SER A 89 -19.69 -1.62 38.37
C SER A 89 -19.00 -1.56 37.00
N ILE A 90 -19.51 -2.34 36.08
CA ILE A 90 -18.95 -2.40 34.70
C ILE A 90 -18.95 -1.04 33.97
N GLU A 91 -19.94 -0.20 34.24
CA GLU A 91 -20.03 1.15 33.69
C GLU A 91 -18.86 2.02 34.17
N TYR A 92 -18.44 1.88 35.39
CA TYR A 92 -17.27 2.56 35.95
C TYR A 92 -15.96 2.02 35.34
N TRP A 93 -15.87 0.72 35.12
CA TRP A 93 -14.74 0.10 34.45
C TRP A 93 -14.57 0.67 33.03
N ILE A 94 -15.67 0.80 32.28
CA ILE A 94 -15.66 1.38 30.94
C ILE A 94 -15.13 2.81 31.00
N ILE A 95 -15.60 3.62 31.94
CA ILE A 95 -15.13 5.01 32.09
C ILE A 95 -13.63 5.02 32.42
N GLY A 96 -13.18 4.22 33.37
CA GLY A 96 -11.77 4.14 33.76
C GLY A 96 -10.86 3.75 32.58
N VAL A 97 -11.23 2.73 31.83
CA VAL A 97 -10.49 2.27 30.67
C VAL A 97 -10.48 3.33 29.54
N GLN A 98 -11.60 4.01 29.31
CA GLN A 98 -11.69 5.10 28.34
C GLN A 98 -10.81 6.29 28.73
N ILE A 99 -10.72 6.62 30.01
CA ILE A 99 -9.81 7.67 30.49
C ILE A 99 -8.35 7.31 30.19
N LEU A 100 -7.95 6.08 30.48
CA LEU A 100 -6.59 5.61 30.18
C LEU A 100 -6.30 5.61 28.68
N SER A 101 -7.21 5.06 27.88
CA SER A 101 -7.06 4.97 26.42
C SER A 101 -6.96 6.36 25.75
N THR A 102 -7.84 7.27 26.14
CA THR A 102 -7.84 8.65 25.63
C THR A 102 -6.59 9.40 26.06
N THR A 103 -6.11 9.18 27.28
CA THR A 103 -4.88 9.82 27.77
C THR A 103 -3.65 9.32 27.01
N VAL A 104 -3.52 8.03 26.79
CA VAL A 104 -2.43 7.46 25.98
C VAL A 104 -2.46 8.05 24.57
N SER A 105 -3.62 8.11 23.95
CA SER A 105 -3.80 8.72 22.62
C SER A 105 -3.43 10.20 22.60
N GLU A 106 -3.90 10.98 23.58
CA GLU A 106 -3.59 12.42 23.69
C GLU A 106 -2.09 12.66 23.90
N MET A 107 -1.43 11.86 24.73
CA MET A 107 0.01 11.94 24.97
C MET A 107 0.84 11.64 23.72
N ASN A 108 0.30 10.80 22.84
CA ASN A 108 0.95 10.42 21.57
C ASN A 108 0.77 11.46 20.46
N GLN A 109 -0.25 12.30 20.52
CA GLN A 109 -0.57 13.27 19.46
C GLN A 109 0.07 14.63 19.70
N ALA A 110 0.74 15.19 18.69
CA ALA A 110 1.38 16.50 18.77
C ALA A 110 0.39 17.68 18.78
N GLY A 111 -0.83 17.50 18.26
CA GLY A 111 -1.78 18.56 17.93
C GLY A 111 -2.28 19.46 19.07
N SER A 112 -2.16 19.02 20.32
CA SER A 112 -2.56 19.80 21.50
C SER A 112 -1.48 20.73 22.05
N CYS A 113 -0.24 20.57 21.61
CA CYS A 113 0.90 21.39 22.03
C CYS A 113 1.30 22.37 20.93
N ARG A 114 1.49 23.65 21.28
CA ARG A 114 2.03 24.66 20.34
C ARG A 114 3.48 24.42 19.95
N SER A 115 4.24 23.72 20.79
CA SER A 115 5.66 23.42 20.58
C SER A 115 5.86 21.91 20.47
N LEU A 116 6.45 21.45 19.38
CA LEU A 116 6.82 20.05 19.17
C LEU A 116 7.84 19.58 20.22
N THR A 117 8.77 20.46 20.62
CA THR A 117 9.75 20.16 21.67
C THR A 117 9.08 19.91 23.01
N LYS A 118 8.08 20.72 23.37
CA LYS A 118 7.29 20.51 24.59
C LYS A 118 6.51 19.19 24.53
N HIS A 119 5.87 18.91 23.40
CA HIS A 119 5.18 17.64 23.18
C HIS A 119 6.12 16.45 23.37
N ARG A 120 7.28 16.44 22.75
CA ARG A 120 8.28 15.36 22.86
C ARG A 120 8.74 15.13 24.29
N LYS A 121 8.99 16.21 25.05
CA LYS A 121 9.34 16.10 26.47
C LYS A 121 8.24 15.46 27.31
N ILE A 122 6.99 15.85 27.09
CA ILE A 122 5.84 15.28 27.79
C ILE A 122 5.67 13.80 27.41
N ALA A 123 5.65 13.49 26.12
CA ALA A 123 5.49 12.13 25.62
C ALA A 123 6.57 11.18 26.11
N SER A 124 7.84 11.59 26.10
CA SER A 124 8.95 10.79 26.61
C SER A 124 8.83 10.56 28.11
N SER A 125 8.49 11.59 28.89
CA SER A 125 8.29 11.44 30.33
C SER A 125 7.09 10.53 30.65
N PHE A 126 5.99 10.68 29.94
CA PHE A 126 4.82 9.81 30.09
C PHE A 126 5.16 8.35 29.77
N ARG A 127 5.86 8.10 28.67
CA ARG A 127 6.37 6.78 28.32
C ARG A 127 7.15 6.14 29.47
N ASP A 128 8.06 6.89 30.08
CA ASP A 128 8.98 6.37 31.11
C ASP A 128 8.32 6.20 32.49
N VAL A 129 7.30 7.02 32.78
CA VAL A 129 6.68 7.08 34.11
C VAL A 129 5.40 6.25 34.22
N ALA A 130 4.55 6.26 33.19
CA ALA A 130 3.17 5.75 33.29
C ALA A 130 2.81 4.68 32.26
N LEU A 131 3.34 4.72 31.05
CA LEU A 131 2.87 3.90 29.93
C LEU A 131 2.98 2.40 30.18
N TYR A 132 4.08 1.96 30.78
CA TYR A 132 4.29 0.54 31.10
C TYR A 132 3.23 0.01 32.07
N ASP A 133 2.97 0.74 33.15
CA ASP A 133 1.96 0.34 34.15
C ASP A 133 0.56 0.27 33.53
N ILE A 134 0.25 1.20 32.63
CA ILE A 134 -1.02 1.20 31.89
C ILE A 134 -1.12 -0.04 30.98
N PHE A 135 -0.05 -0.35 30.27
CA PHE A 135 0.01 -1.53 29.40
C PHE A 135 -0.19 -2.84 30.20
N ILE A 136 0.53 -2.99 31.30
CA ILE A 136 0.41 -4.16 32.18
C ILE A 136 -0.99 -4.27 32.77
N LEU A 137 -1.56 -3.15 33.21
CA LEU A 137 -2.93 -3.12 33.71
C LEU A 137 -3.93 -3.58 32.64
N SER A 138 -3.79 -3.08 31.40
CA SER A 138 -4.67 -3.46 30.30
C SER A 138 -4.58 -4.97 29.99
N CYS A 139 -3.38 -5.54 29.97
CA CYS A 139 -3.18 -6.98 29.77
C CYS A 139 -3.79 -7.81 30.92
N SER A 140 -3.63 -7.35 32.16
CA SER A 140 -4.20 -8.03 33.34
C SER A 140 -5.73 -8.02 33.31
N LEU A 141 -6.34 -6.90 32.92
CA LEU A 141 -7.79 -6.79 32.81
C LEU A 141 -8.33 -7.63 31.64
N LEU A 142 -7.62 -7.69 30.51
CA LEU A 142 -7.98 -8.58 29.39
C LEU A 142 -7.94 -10.05 29.82
N LYS A 143 -6.91 -10.45 30.53
CA LYS A 143 -6.76 -11.82 31.03
C LYS A 143 -7.90 -12.16 32.01
N GLU A 144 -8.21 -11.27 32.94
CA GLU A 144 -9.30 -11.45 33.89
C GLU A 144 -10.67 -11.57 33.19
N ALA A 145 -10.93 -10.71 32.21
CA ALA A 145 -12.13 -10.76 31.38
C ALA A 145 -12.25 -12.06 30.59
N PHE A 146 -11.14 -12.55 30.05
CA PHE A 146 -11.09 -13.82 29.33
C PHE A 146 -11.35 -15.03 30.25
N GLU A 147 -10.70 -15.07 31.42
CA GLU A 147 -10.83 -16.17 32.38
C GLU A 147 -12.23 -16.23 33.00
N LYS A 148 -12.87 -15.10 33.20
CA LYS A 148 -14.25 -15.01 33.74
C LYS A 148 -15.34 -15.30 32.71
N HIS A 149 -14.98 -15.58 31.45
CA HIS A 149 -15.94 -15.84 30.37
C HIS A 149 -17.09 -14.82 30.34
N ILE A 150 -16.75 -13.53 30.27
CA ILE A 150 -17.75 -12.46 30.26
C ILE A 150 -18.77 -12.65 29.14
N ASN A 151 -20.03 -12.30 29.40
CA ASN A 151 -21.09 -12.43 28.41
C ASN A 151 -21.03 -11.30 27.38
N LEU A 152 -20.40 -11.54 26.23
CA LEU A 152 -20.26 -10.57 25.14
C LEU A 152 -21.57 -10.25 24.40
N GLN A 153 -22.66 -10.95 24.71
CA GLN A 153 -24.00 -10.59 24.27
C GLN A 153 -24.53 -9.34 25.00
N GLU A 154 -24.07 -9.08 26.19
CA GLU A 154 -24.39 -7.84 26.91
C GLU A 154 -23.57 -6.68 26.38
N GLN A 155 -24.25 -5.60 26.00
CA GLN A 155 -23.63 -4.44 25.35
C GLN A 155 -22.48 -3.84 26.17
N ASN A 156 -22.65 -3.72 27.50
CA ASN A 156 -21.62 -3.14 28.36
C ASN A 156 -20.36 -4.01 28.43
N GLN A 157 -20.50 -5.32 28.45
CA GLN A 157 -19.37 -6.25 28.44
C GLN A 157 -18.65 -6.25 27.09
N HIS A 158 -19.40 -6.14 26.00
CA HIS A 158 -18.83 -5.97 24.65
C HIS A 158 -18.04 -4.66 24.53
N VAL A 159 -18.61 -3.54 25.01
CA VAL A 159 -17.94 -2.23 25.00
C VAL A 159 -16.67 -2.27 25.86
N LEU A 160 -16.72 -2.86 27.05
CA LEU A 160 -15.54 -3.00 27.92
C LEU A 160 -14.41 -3.77 27.21
N MET A 161 -14.72 -4.89 26.58
CA MET A 161 -13.73 -5.68 25.85
C MET A 161 -13.12 -4.88 24.69
N SER A 162 -13.95 -4.17 23.94
CA SER A 162 -13.50 -3.28 22.85
C SER A 162 -12.55 -2.20 23.37
N GLU A 163 -12.89 -1.54 24.46
CA GLU A 163 -12.07 -0.48 25.06
C GLU A 163 -10.74 -1.02 25.63
N LEU A 164 -10.75 -2.20 26.23
CA LEU A 164 -9.52 -2.85 26.73
C LEU A 164 -8.56 -3.21 25.59
N LEU A 165 -9.07 -3.77 24.51
CA LEU A 165 -8.27 -4.10 23.31
C LEU A 165 -7.73 -2.82 22.65
N GLN A 166 -8.55 -1.78 22.57
CA GLN A 166 -8.12 -0.48 22.03
C GLN A 166 -7.04 0.17 22.91
N LEU A 167 -7.19 0.11 24.24
CA LEU A 167 -6.18 0.62 25.17
C LEU A 167 -4.84 -0.10 24.98
N THR A 168 -4.87 -1.41 24.89
CA THR A 168 -3.66 -2.23 24.68
C THR A 168 -2.99 -1.88 23.35
N CYS A 169 -3.78 -1.75 22.30
CA CYS A 169 -3.28 -1.34 20.98
C CYS A 169 -2.67 0.06 21.03
N ASN A 170 -3.31 1.02 21.68
CA ASN A 170 -2.80 2.39 21.83
C ASN A 170 -1.46 2.43 22.57
N CYS A 171 -1.28 1.59 23.59
CA CYS A 171 0.01 1.47 24.28
C CYS A 171 1.11 0.93 23.37
N LEU A 172 0.80 -0.06 22.52
CA LEU A 172 1.75 -0.68 21.59
C LEU A 172 2.07 0.21 20.39
N THR A 173 1.14 1.07 19.99
CA THR A 173 1.32 2.01 18.86
C THR A 173 1.88 3.37 19.32
N PHE A 174 2.23 3.51 20.57
CA PHE A 174 2.83 4.75 21.08
C PHE A 174 4.15 5.05 20.38
N ASP A 175 4.39 6.32 20.07
CA ASP A 175 5.65 6.77 19.49
C ASP A 175 6.77 6.78 20.53
N PHE A 176 7.40 5.63 20.70
CA PHE A 176 8.46 5.44 21.69
C PHE A 176 9.73 6.26 21.45
N ILE A 177 9.92 6.78 20.23
CA ILE A 177 11.15 7.48 19.82
C ILE A 177 10.91 8.98 19.66
N GLY A 178 9.69 9.41 19.46
CA GLY A 178 9.34 10.80 19.18
C GLY A 178 9.64 11.25 17.75
N THR A 179 9.61 10.33 16.79
CA THR A 179 9.90 10.57 15.36
C THR A 179 8.68 10.44 14.45
N ALA A 180 7.50 10.24 14.99
CA ALA A 180 6.27 9.99 14.22
C ALA A 180 5.85 11.13 13.27
N SER A 181 6.52 12.27 13.32
CA SER A 181 6.33 13.37 12.35
C SER A 181 7.08 13.15 11.04
N ASP A 182 7.98 12.17 10.97
CA ASP A 182 8.72 11.82 9.76
C ASP A 182 7.99 10.66 9.08
N GLU A 183 7.36 10.94 7.98
CA GLU A 183 6.33 10.22 7.23
C GLU A 183 6.56 8.73 6.88
N SER A 184 7.69 8.14 7.22
CA SER A 184 8.05 6.78 6.78
C SER A 184 7.71 5.67 7.78
N ALA A 185 7.14 5.98 8.93
CA ALA A 185 6.95 5.02 10.02
C ALA A 185 5.87 3.96 9.73
N ASP A 186 4.88 4.24 8.89
CA ASP A 186 3.80 3.31 8.62
C ASP A 186 4.18 2.13 7.72
N GLU A 187 5.09 2.32 6.78
CA GLU A 187 5.57 1.23 5.92
C GLU A 187 6.61 0.33 6.60
N LEU A 188 7.42 0.87 7.46
CA LEU A 188 8.44 0.11 8.19
C LEU A 188 7.94 -0.46 9.52
N GLY A 189 6.85 0.04 10.05
CA GLY A 189 6.01 -0.52 11.12
C GLY A 189 6.69 -1.16 12.32
N ALA A 190 7.97 -0.90 12.55
CA ALA A 190 8.69 -1.51 13.66
C ALA A 190 8.34 -0.81 14.99
N VAL A 191 7.86 -1.59 15.95
CA VAL A 191 7.56 -1.12 17.29
C VAL A 191 8.82 -1.14 18.14
N GLN A 192 9.24 0.02 18.63
CA GLN A 192 10.45 0.17 19.44
C GLN A 192 10.12 0.15 20.93
N ILE A 193 9.86 -1.02 21.45
CA ILE A 193 9.58 -1.22 22.87
C ILE A 193 10.81 -0.85 23.73
N PRO A 194 10.65 -0.09 24.83
CA PRO A 194 11.72 0.15 25.78
C PRO A 194 12.26 -1.15 26.38
N THR A 195 13.56 -1.20 26.63
CA THR A 195 14.21 -2.39 27.20
C THR A 195 13.67 -2.79 28.56
N THR A 196 13.11 -1.84 29.31
CA THR A 196 12.44 -2.09 30.61
C THR A 196 11.20 -2.96 30.49
N TRP A 197 10.60 -3.08 29.31
CA TRP A 197 9.42 -3.93 29.05
C TRP A 197 9.80 -5.35 28.64
N ARG A 198 11.06 -5.65 28.46
CA ARG A 198 11.58 -6.89 27.87
C ARG A 198 11.01 -8.16 28.51
N GLU A 199 10.95 -8.22 29.83
CA GLU A 199 10.45 -9.39 30.56
C GLU A 199 8.99 -9.73 30.23
N THR A 200 8.17 -8.73 30.00
CA THR A 200 6.76 -8.93 29.60
C THR A 200 6.66 -9.61 28.24
N PHE A 201 7.52 -9.24 27.30
CA PHE A 201 7.55 -9.85 25.95
C PHE A 201 8.24 -11.23 25.93
N LEU A 202 9.12 -11.50 26.89
CA LEU A 202 9.69 -12.85 27.08
C LEU A 202 8.71 -13.83 27.69
N ASN A 203 7.67 -13.35 28.36
CA ASN A 203 6.60 -14.18 28.88
C ASN A 203 5.58 -14.49 27.77
N PHE A 204 5.73 -15.67 27.15
CA PHE A 204 4.89 -16.11 26.05
C PHE A 204 3.41 -16.28 26.38
N ASN A 205 3.04 -16.31 27.65
CA ASN A 205 1.63 -16.33 28.08
C ASN A 205 0.90 -15.03 27.67
N SER A 206 1.60 -13.90 27.63
CA SER A 206 1.02 -12.64 27.16
C SER A 206 0.74 -12.66 25.66
N LEU A 207 1.63 -13.24 24.86
CA LEU A 207 1.42 -13.42 23.42
C LEU A 207 0.28 -14.41 23.14
N GLN A 208 0.25 -15.53 23.86
CA GLN A 208 -0.78 -16.55 23.71
C GLN A 208 -2.17 -15.99 24.05
N LEU A 209 -2.27 -15.09 25.03
CA LEU A 209 -3.53 -14.43 25.38
C LEU A 209 -4.21 -13.79 24.18
N PHE A 210 -3.47 -13.09 23.32
CA PHE A 210 -4.06 -12.41 22.16
C PHE A 210 -4.51 -13.39 21.06
N PHE A 211 -3.83 -14.51 20.90
CA PHE A 211 -4.30 -15.58 20.02
C PHE A 211 -5.56 -16.25 20.59
N ASP A 212 -5.59 -16.51 21.88
CA ASP A 212 -6.77 -17.08 22.55
C ASP A 212 -7.97 -16.14 22.48
N LEU A 213 -7.77 -14.84 22.69
CA LEU A 213 -8.79 -13.81 22.52
C LEU A 213 -9.32 -13.78 21.08
N TYR A 214 -8.44 -13.84 20.09
CA TYR A 214 -8.86 -13.88 18.69
C TYR A 214 -9.82 -15.04 18.41
N HIS A 215 -9.51 -16.24 18.91
CA HIS A 215 -10.35 -17.41 18.70
C HIS A 215 -11.66 -17.40 19.51
N ALA A 216 -11.67 -16.76 20.66
CA ALA A 216 -12.83 -16.72 21.54
C ALA A 216 -13.79 -15.55 21.26
N LEU A 217 -13.30 -14.45 20.72
CA LEU A 217 -14.09 -13.24 20.52
C LEU A 217 -14.97 -13.32 19.25
N PRO A 218 -16.13 -12.66 19.25
CA PRO A 218 -16.94 -12.51 18.04
C PRO A 218 -16.23 -11.63 17.00
N SER A 219 -16.67 -11.71 15.74
CA SER A 219 -16.10 -10.97 14.62
C SER A 219 -16.13 -9.44 14.76
N THR A 220 -16.97 -8.92 15.64
CA THR A 220 -17.01 -7.50 16.00
C THR A 220 -15.82 -7.05 16.85
N LEU A 221 -15.13 -7.96 17.51
CA LEU A 221 -14.02 -7.70 18.44
C LEU A 221 -12.71 -8.37 18.03
N SER A 222 -12.76 -9.53 17.38
CA SER A 222 -11.56 -10.29 17.01
C SER A 222 -10.57 -9.52 16.10
N PRO A 223 -10.98 -8.59 15.21
CA PRO A 223 -10.05 -7.76 14.47
C PRO A 223 -9.18 -6.87 15.37
N LEU A 224 -9.69 -6.44 16.52
CA LEU A 224 -8.91 -5.67 17.50
C LEU A 224 -7.81 -6.51 18.15
N ALA A 225 -8.09 -7.79 18.44
CA ALA A 225 -7.07 -8.72 18.92
C ALA A 225 -5.98 -8.94 17.87
N LEU A 226 -6.33 -9.08 16.59
CA LEU A 226 -5.38 -9.13 15.49
C LEU A 226 -4.56 -7.83 15.39
N GLY A 227 -5.17 -6.68 15.60
CA GLY A 227 -4.47 -5.39 15.65
C GLY A 227 -3.36 -5.35 16.71
N CYS A 228 -3.63 -5.89 17.90
CA CYS A 228 -2.61 -6.06 18.94
C CYS A 228 -1.50 -7.03 18.52
N LEU A 229 -1.86 -8.16 17.92
CA LEU A 229 -0.90 -9.14 17.40
C LEU A 229 0.01 -8.56 16.31
N ILE A 230 -0.52 -7.72 15.44
CA ILE A 230 0.27 -7.01 14.42
C ILE A 230 1.36 -6.16 15.06
N GLN A 231 1.03 -5.41 16.11
CA GLN A 231 2.01 -4.60 16.83
C GLN A 231 3.05 -5.47 17.56
N ILE A 232 2.63 -6.55 18.17
CA ILE A 232 3.52 -7.52 18.85
C ILE A 232 4.47 -8.18 17.83
N ALA A 233 3.97 -8.59 16.68
CA ALA A 233 4.80 -9.14 15.60
C ALA A 233 5.78 -8.12 14.99
N SER A 234 5.56 -6.84 15.21
CA SER A 234 6.38 -5.74 14.71
C SER A 234 7.48 -5.30 15.71
N VAL A 235 7.57 -5.92 16.88
CA VAL A 235 8.56 -5.56 17.90
C VAL A 235 9.99 -5.76 17.38
N ARG A 236 10.81 -4.72 17.55
CA ARG A 236 12.20 -4.68 17.02
C ARG A 236 13.10 -5.77 17.58
N ARG A 237 14.02 -6.18 16.72
CA ARG A 237 15.08 -7.14 17.05
C ARG A 237 15.89 -6.76 18.28
N SER A 238 16.15 -5.47 18.50
CA SER A 238 16.99 -4.99 19.59
C SER A 238 16.47 -5.31 21.00
N LEU A 239 15.20 -5.67 21.15
CA LEU A 239 14.63 -6.07 22.43
C LEU A 239 15.10 -7.47 22.88
N PHE A 240 15.51 -8.33 21.97
CA PHE A 240 15.77 -9.74 22.21
C PHE A 240 17.21 -10.13 21.88
N SER A 241 17.74 -11.13 22.60
CA SER A 241 18.87 -11.91 22.09
C SER A 241 18.44 -12.76 20.89
N ASN A 242 19.38 -13.29 20.11
CA ASN A 242 19.05 -14.11 18.95
C ASN A 242 18.24 -15.37 19.33
N ALA A 243 18.57 -16.02 20.46
CA ALA A 243 17.83 -17.19 20.94
C ALA A 243 16.40 -16.83 21.40
N GLU A 244 16.24 -15.72 22.11
CA GLU A 244 14.94 -15.23 22.55
C GLU A 244 14.06 -14.85 21.36
N ARG A 245 14.63 -14.15 20.38
CA ARG A 245 13.94 -13.77 19.16
C ARG A 245 13.45 -14.98 18.35
N SER A 246 14.27 -16.02 18.27
CA SER A 246 13.89 -17.28 17.60
C SER A 246 12.70 -17.94 18.29
N LYS A 247 12.72 -18.03 19.62
CA LYS A 247 11.60 -18.57 20.41
C LYS A 247 10.33 -17.73 20.27
N PHE A 248 10.47 -16.42 20.24
CA PHE A 248 9.35 -15.51 20.05
C PHE A 248 8.73 -15.67 18.66
N LEU A 249 9.55 -15.78 17.62
CA LEU A 249 9.12 -16.08 16.26
C LEU A 249 8.39 -17.43 16.17
N ASP A 250 8.91 -18.47 16.79
CA ASP A 250 8.27 -19.79 16.83
C ASP A 250 6.84 -19.72 17.40
N LYS A 251 6.65 -18.92 18.43
CA LYS A 251 5.32 -18.71 19.05
C LYS A 251 4.37 -17.93 18.15
N ILE A 252 4.86 -16.88 17.48
CA ILE A 252 4.05 -16.11 16.51
C ILE A 252 3.63 -17.01 15.35
N VAL A 253 4.57 -17.77 14.79
CA VAL A 253 4.31 -18.69 13.67
C VAL A 253 3.32 -19.78 14.07
N SER A 254 3.46 -20.34 15.26
CA SER A 254 2.51 -21.34 15.79
C SER A 254 1.09 -20.77 15.89
N GLY A 255 0.95 -19.54 16.39
CA GLY A 255 -0.34 -18.86 16.47
C GLY A 255 -0.94 -18.55 15.09
N ILE A 256 -0.13 -18.09 14.15
CA ILE A 256 -0.56 -17.85 12.75
C ILE A 256 -1.02 -19.15 12.10
N LYS A 257 -0.27 -20.22 12.28
CA LYS A 257 -0.65 -21.55 11.79
C LYS A 257 -1.98 -22.02 12.37
N GLY A 258 -2.23 -21.78 13.66
CA GLY A 258 -3.51 -22.06 14.31
C GLY A 258 -4.70 -21.31 13.67
N ILE A 259 -4.50 -20.07 13.26
CA ILE A 259 -5.51 -19.31 12.53
C ILE A 259 -5.77 -19.91 11.14
N LEU A 260 -4.73 -20.28 10.41
CA LEU A 260 -4.84 -20.89 9.09
C LEU A 260 -5.46 -22.29 9.12
N ASP A 261 -5.21 -23.05 10.17
CA ASP A 261 -5.79 -24.39 10.36
C ASP A 261 -7.29 -24.34 10.72
N SER A 262 -7.76 -23.21 11.26
CA SER A 262 -9.17 -22.95 11.61
C SER A 262 -9.66 -21.65 10.96
N PRO A 263 -9.83 -21.61 9.63
CA PRO A 263 -9.98 -20.37 8.88
C PRO A 263 -11.40 -19.78 8.89
N GLN A 264 -12.36 -20.33 9.65
CA GLN A 264 -13.76 -19.93 9.63
C GLN A 264 -13.95 -18.44 9.95
N SER A 265 -13.18 -17.91 10.89
CA SER A 265 -13.21 -16.49 11.27
C SER A 265 -12.72 -15.56 10.17
N LEU A 266 -11.92 -16.06 9.24
CA LEU A 266 -11.41 -15.31 8.08
C LEU A 266 -12.46 -15.10 6.99
N ALA A 267 -13.64 -15.71 7.10
CA ALA A 267 -14.80 -15.38 6.27
C ALA A 267 -15.33 -13.97 6.53
N GLU A 268 -15.01 -13.37 7.67
CA GLU A 268 -15.31 -11.98 7.98
C GLU A 268 -14.24 -11.04 7.41
N ARG A 269 -14.66 -10.04 6.64
CA ARG A 269 -13.73 -9.14 5.92
C ARG A 269 -12.74 -8.41 6.82
N SER A 270 -13.17 -7.99 8.00
CA SER A 270 -12.31 -7.28 8.95
C SER A 270 -11.21 -8.18 9.52
N ASN A 271 -11.54 -9.42 9.88
CA ASN A 271 -10.57 -10.42 10.31
C ASN A 271 -9.60 -10.78 9.18
N TYR A 272 -10.12 -10.99 7.98
CA TYR A 272 -9.32 -11.28 6.80
C TYR A 272 -8.31 -10.16 6.52
N HIS A 273 -8.76 -8.92 6.53
CA HIS A 273 -7.90 -7.75 6.30
C HIS A 273 -6.77 -7.65 7.32
N GLU A 274 -7.10 -7.72 8.60
CA GLU A 274 -6.10 -7.66 9.68
C GLU A 274 -5.16 -8.86 9.67
N PHE A 275 -5.63 -10.03 9.28
CA PHE A 275 -4.78 -11.22 9.15
C PHE A 275 -3.78 -11.09 7.98
N CYS A 276 -4.21 -10.58 6.83
CA CYS A 276 -3.30 -10.27 5.72
C CYS A 276 -2.23 -9.26 6.15
N ARG A 277 -2.63 -8.26 6.91
CA ARG A 277 -1.73 -7.27 7.49
C ARG A 277 -0.73 -7.88 8.47
N LEU A 278 -1.16 -8.83 9.30
CA LEU A 278 -0.29 -9.58 10.21
C LEU A 278 0.78 -10.36 9.45
N LEU A 279 0.41 -11.08 8.39
CA LEU A 279 1.36 -11.82 7.55
C LEU A 279 2.39 -10.89 6.89
N SER A 280 1.95 -9.76 6.40
CA SER A 280 2.83 -8.74 5.81
C SER A 280 3.82 -8.20 6.85
N ARG A 281 3.35 -7.89 8.06
CA ARG A 281 4.19 -7.40 9.16
C ARG A 281 5.19 -8.42 9.65
N LEU A 282 4.82 -9.69 9.72
CA LEU A 282 5.72 -10.77 10.07
C LEU A 282 6.97 -10.74 9.17
N LYS A 283 6.78 -10.71 7.84
CA LYS A 283 7.91 -10.68 6.89
C LYS A 283 8.66 -9.35 6.90
N SER A 284 8.00 -8.24 7.21
CA SER A 284 8.69 -6.93 7.32
C SER A 284 9.67 -6.90 8.49
N ASN A 285 9.34 -7.56 9.60
CA ASN A 285 10.15 -7.58 10.81
C ASN A 285 11.16 -8.74 10.84
N TYR A 286 10.77 -9.92 10.33
CA TYR A 286 11.62 -11.11 10.34
C TYR A 286 12.16 -11.41 8.94
N GLN A 287 13.48 -11.60 8.86
CA GLN A 287 14.12 -11.97 7.60
C GLN A 287 13.75 -13.39 7.18
N LEU A 288 13.78 -13.66 5.88
CA LEU A 288 13.52 -15.02 5.36
C LEU A 288 14.47 -16.05 5.99
N ALA A 289 15.73 -15.69 6.23
CA ALA A 289 16.71 -16.55 6.91
C ALA A 289 16.29 -16.95 8.33
N GLU A 290 15.51 -16.11 9.02
CA GLU A 290 14.94 -16.45 10.33
C GLU A 290 13.71 -17.35 10.20
N LEU A 291 12.85 -17.07 9.22
CA LEU A 291 11.63 -17.85 8.97
C LEU A 291 11.90 -19.28 8.55
N VAL A 292 12.87 -19.51 7.67
CA VAL A 292 13.22 -20.87 7.21
C VAL A 292 13.76 -21.79 8.31
N LYS A 293 14.26 -21.23 9.40
CA LYS A 293 14.75 -21.97 10.58
C LYS A 293 13.63 -22.40 11.53
N VAL A 294 12.43 -21.88 11.39
CA VAL A 294 11.27 -22.31 12.18
C VAL A 294 10.94 -23.76 11.79
N GLU A 295 10.80 -24.63 12.77
CA GLU A 295 10.57 -26.07 12.53
C GLU A 295 9.34 -26.33 11.63
N GLY A 296 8.26 -25.58 11.83
CA GLY A 296 7.03 -25.69 11.05
C GLY A 296 7.03 -24.92 9.72
N TYR A 297 8.14 -24.35 9.27
CA TYR A 297 8.20 -23.51 8.08
C TYR A 297 7.67 -24.18 6.80
N PRO A 298 8.02 -25.43 6.45
CA PRO A 298 7.51 -26.06 5.23
C PRO A 298 5.98 -26.16 5.18
N ALA A 299 5.35 -26.48 6.29
CA ALA A 299 3.89 -26.51 6.39
C ALA A 299 3.29 -25.09 6.37
N LEU A 300 3.93 -24.14 7.04
CA LEU A 300 3.51 -22.74 7.07
C LEU A 300 3.51 -22.14 5.67
N ILE A 301 4.62 -22.22 4.93
CA ILE A 301 4.73 -21.62 3.59
C ILE A 301 3.75 -22.26 2.60
N SER A 302 3.54 -23.57 2.68
CA SER A 302 2.52 -24.28 1.88
C SER A 302 1.12 -23.74 2.16
N THR A 303 0.76 -23.54 3.43
CA THR A 303 -0.55 -23.06 3.83
C THR A 303 -0.74 -21.58 3.47
N ILE A 304 0.29 -20.74 3.64
CA ILE A 304 0.27 -19.34 3.21
C ILE A 304 0.12 -19.24 1.69
N ALA A 305 0.78 -20.11 0.93
CA ALA A 305 0.65 -20.17 -0.52
C ALA A 305 -0.80 -20.49 -0.94
N LYS A 306 -1.41 -21.51 -0.34
CA LYS A 306 -2.83 -21.85 -0.59
C LYS A 306 -3.78 -20.71 -0.22
N PHE A 307 -3.54 -20.09 0.92
CA PHE A 307 -4.31 -18.93 1.36
C PHE A 307 -4.21 -17.77 0.34
N THR A 308 -3.01 -17.47 -0.15
CA THR A 308 -2.78 -16.43 -1.15
C THR A 308 -3.45 -16.76 -2.48
N VAL A 309 -3.32 -17.98 -2.97
CA VAL A 309 -3.96 -18.43 -4.22
C VAL A 309 -5.49 -18.28 -4.12
N THR A 310 -6.08 -18.77 -3.04
CA THR A 310 -7.52 -18.64 -2.80
C THR A 310 -7.96 -17.18 -2.72
N SER A 311 -7.17 -16.33 -2.06
CA SER A 311 -7.44 -14.90 -1.96
C SER A 311 -7.43 -14.20 -3.31
N LEU A 312 -6.49 -14.56 -4.19
CA LEU A 312 -6.42 -14.04 -5.56
C LEU A 312 -7.61 -14.49 -6.41
N GLN A 313 -8.04 -15.75 -6.25
CA GLN A 313 -9.22 -16.28 -6.94
C GLN A 313 -10.52 -15.62 -6.46
N MET A 314 -10.58 -15.28 -5.18
CA MET A 314 -11.72 -14.60 -4.53
C MET A 314 -11.51 -13.07 -4.44
N TRP A 315 -10.95 -12.46 -5.45
CA TRP A 315 -10.52 -11.05 -5.46
C TRP A 315 -11.63 -10.05 -5.09
N GLN A 316 -12.91 -10.39 -5.33
CA GLN A 316 -14.06 -9.54 -4.98
C GLN A 316 -14.31 -9.45 -3.47
N PHE A 317 -13.86 -10.45 -2.72
CA PHE A 317 -14.16 -10.54 -1.29
C PHE A 317 -13.52 -9.41 -0.48
N SER A 318 -12.23 -9.16 -0.68
CA SER A 318 -11.51 -8.11 0.03
C SER A 318 -10.38 -7.53 -0.86
N PRO A 319 -10.72 -6.71 -1.86
CA PRO A 319 -9.75 -6.20 -2.82
C PRO A 319 -8.65 -5.37 -2.17
N ASN A 320 -8.96 -4.66 -1.09
CA ASN A 320 -8.02 -3.79 -0.37
C ASN A 320 -7.00 -4.55 0.50
N SER A 321 -7.08 -5.88 0.55
CA SER A 321 -6.18 -6.71 1.37
C SER A 321 -5.12 -7.45 0.55
N ILE A 322 -5.33 -7.60 -0.74
CA ILE A 322 -4.46 -8.38 -1.64
C ILE A 322 -3.04 -7.83 -1.70
N HIS A 323 -2.88 -6.51 -1.63
CA HIS A 323 -1.57 -5.88 -1.67
C HIS A 323 -0.66 -6.32 -0.49
N TYR A 324 -1.21 -6.65 0.67
CA TYR A 324 -0.44 -7.19 1.79
C TYR A 324 0.15 -8.56 1.47
N LEU A 325 -0.64 -9.43 0.83
CA LEU A 325 -0.18 -10.77 0.43
C LEU A 325 0.85 -10.69 -0.70
N LEU A 326 0.59 -9.89 -1.71
CA LEU A 326 1.57 -9.67 -2.80
C LEU A 326 2.86 -9.04 -2.27
N GLY A 327 2.77 -8.09 -1.36
CA GLY A 327 3.93 -7.50 -0.69
C GLY A 327 4.73 -8.52 0.14
N LEU A 328 4.05 -9.45 0.82
CA LEU A 328 4.68 -10.57 1.52
C LEU A 328 5.54 -11.41 0.56
N TRP A 329 4.96 -11.87 -0.54
CA TRP A 329 5.66 -12.70 -1.52
C TRP A 329 6.78 -11.95 -2.23
N GLN A 330 6.57 -10.69 -2.58
CA GLN A 330 7.61 -9.83 -3.15
C GLN A 330 8.83 -9.73 -2.22
N ARG A 331 8.62 -9.47 -0.94
CA ARG A 331 9.70 -9.37 0.05
C ARG A 331 10.40 -10.71 0.29
N MET A 332 9.67 -11.82 0.24
CA MET A 332 10.29 -13.15 0.32
C MET A 332 11.19 -13.42 -0.88
N VAL A 333 10.72 -13.14 -2.08
CA VAL A 333 11.50 -13.32 -3.32
C VAL A 333 12.76 -12.45 -3.29
N CYS A 334 12.66 -11.18 -2.92
CA CYS A 334 13.80 -10.28 -2.78
C CYS A 334 14.84 -10.74 -1.74
N SER A 335 14.44 -11.57 -0.80
CA SER A 335 15.32 -12.09 0.25
C SER A 335 16.05 -13.37 -0.13
N THR A 336 15.67 -14.03 -1.23
CA THR A 336 16.25 -15.32 -1.64
C THR A 336 17.76 -15.30 -1.88
N PRO A 337 18.38 -14.23 -2.43
CA PRO A 337 19.84 -14.18 -2.61
C PRO A 337 20.64 -14.24 -1.31
N TYR A 338 20.01 -13.94 -0.19
CA TYR A 338 20.63 -13.91 1.15
C TYR A 338 20.46 -15.22 1.93
N ILE A 339 19.82 -16.22 1.33
CA ILE A 339 19.59 -17.55 1.95
C ILE A 339 20.69 -18.50 1.53
N LYS A 340 21.18 -19.30 2.51
CA LYS A 340 22.16 -20.35 2.23
C LYS A 340 21.52 -21.48 1.43
N ALA A 341 22.27 -22.03 0.48
CA ALA A 341 21.83 -23.16 -0.34
C ALA A 341 21.43 -24.42 0.48
N THR A 342 21.90 -24.53 1.71
CA THR A 342 21.57 -25.62 2.63
C THR A 342 20.25 -25.43 3.38
N GLU A 343 19.63 -24.25 3.26
CA GLU A 343 18.37 -23.90 3.94
C GLU A 343 17.25 -23.79 2.89
N PRO A 344 16.42 -24.82 2.67
CA PRO A 344 15.40 -24.79 1.64
C PRO A 344 14.28 -23.79 2.01
N HIS A 345 14.09 -22.75 1.21
CA HIS A 345 13.03 -21.77 1.39
C HIS A 345 11.73 -22.13 0.64
N LEU A 346 11.75 -23.11 -0.25
CA LEU A 346 10.60 -23.65 -1.00
C LEU A 346 9.87 -22.65 -1.91
N LEU A 347 10.43 -21.48 -2.15
CA LEU A 347 9.78 -20.45 -2.97
C LEU A 347 9.74 -20.83 -4.44
N GLU A 348 10.68 -21.65 -4.93
CA GLU A 348 10.67 -22.19 -6.29
C GLU A 348 9.41 -23.02 -6.58
N THR A 349 8.85 -23.65 -5.58
CA THR A 349 7.62 -24.45 -5.68
C THR A 349 6.38 -23.56 -5.66
N TYR A 350 6.30 -22.63 -4.71
CA TYR A 350 5.06 -21.91 -4.42
C TYR A 350 4.91 -20.58 -5.15
N THR A 351 5.99 -19.86 -5.41
CA THR A 351 5.93 -18.55 -6.06
C THR A 351 5.32 -18.63 -7.47
N PRO A 352 5.65 -19.62 -8.33
CA PRO A 352 4.99 -19.78 -9.62
C PRO A 352 3.47 -20.00 -9.52
N GLU A 353 3.00 -20.65 -8.46
CA GLU A 353 1.56 -20.82 -8.22
C GLU A 353 0.86 -19.48 -7.91
N ILE A 354 1.54 -18.61 -7.17
CA ILE A 354 1.04 -17.25 -6.88
C ILE A 354 0.95 -16.43 -8.18
N THR A 355 1.99 -16.44 -8.98
CA THR A 355 2.02 -15.77 -10.28
C THR A 355 0.91 -16.27 -11.20
N LYS A 356 0.74 -17.58 -11.30
CA LYS A 356 -0.32 -18.20 -12.08
C LYS A 356 -1.71 -17.80 -11.58
N ALA A 357 -1.93 -17.82 -10.27
CA ALA A 357 -3.20 -17.42 -9.68
C ALA A 357 -3.53 -15.94 -9.94
N TYR A 358 -2.53 -15.07 -9.87
CA TYR A 358 -2.71 -13.66 -10.20
C TYR A 358 -3.13 -13.48 -11.66
N ILE A 359 -2.38 -14.04 -12.59
CA ILE A 359 -2.67 -13.93 -14.03
C ILE A 359 -4.05 -14.48 -14.35
N THR A 360 -4.36 -15.71 -13.95
CA THR A 360 -5.63 -16.35 -14.26
C THR A 360 -6.81 -15.63 -13.63
N SER A 361 -6.69 -15.19 -12.38
CA SER A 361 -7.78 -14.46 -11.69
C SER A 361 -8.07 -13.11 -12.34
N ARG A 362 -7.05 -12.42 -12.84
CA ARG A 362 -7.25 -11.14 -13.56
C ARG A 362 -7.90 -11.34 -14.92
N LEU A 363 -7.55 -12.38 -15.63
CA LEU A 363 -8.21 -12.72 -16.90
C LEU A 363 -9.67 -13.12 -16.68
N ASP A 364 -9.95 -13.90 -15.65
CA ASP A 364 -11.31 -14.31 -15.29
C ASP A 364 -12.16 -13.12 -14.81
N SER A 365 -11.53 -12.12 -14.20
CA SER A 365 -12.23 -10.92 -13.72
C SER A 365 -12.96 -10.16 -14.84
N VAL A 366 -12.44 -10.21 -16.06
CA VAL A 366 -13.08 -9.55 -17.24
C VAL A 366 -14.48 -10.13 -17.49
N GLN A 367 -14.59 -11.45 -17.51
CA GLN A 367 -15.86 -12.11 -17.72
C GLN A 367 -16.81 -11.95 -16.52
N ILE A 368 -16.26 -12.05 -15.31
CA ILE A 368 -17.05 -11.93 -14.08
C ILE A 368 -17.61 -10.52 -13.94
N ALA A 369 -16.81 -9.48 -14.19
CA ALA A 369 -17.27 -8.10 -14.13
C ALA A 369 -18.42 -7.82 -15.13
N ALA A 370 -18.29 -8.33 -16.34
CA ALA A 370 -19.32 -8.17 -17.37
C ALA A 370 -20.61 -8.96 -17.04
N ARG A 371 -20.47 -10.21 -16.56
CA ARG A 371 -21.60 -11.08 -16.23
C ARG A 371 -22.39 -10.58 -15.03
N ASP A 372 -21.69 -10.21 -13.97
CA ASP A 372 -22.29 -9.86 -12.67
C ASP A 372 -22.57 -8.35 -12.55
N ASN A 373 -22.25 -7.57 -13.60
CA ASN A 373 -22.40 -6.12 -13.67
C ASN A 373 -21.77 -5.40 -12.46
N ILE A 374 -20.55 -5.80 -12.15
CA ILE A 374 -19.74 -5.20 -11.10
C ILE A 374 -18.63 -4.34 -11.69
N GLU A 375 -18.04 -3.51 -10.86
CA GLU A 375 -16.93 -2.63 -11.25
C GLU A 375 -15.75 -3.44 -11.81
N ASP A 376 -15.21 -3.01 -12.96
CA ASP A 376 -14.05 -3.64 -13.56
C ASP A 376 -12.79 -3.26 -12.77
N PRO A 377 -11.99 -4.22 -12.30
CA PRO A 377 -10.74 -3.92 -11.61
C PRO A 377 -9.77 -3.01 -12.39
N LEU A 378 -9.84 -2.99 -13.72
CA LEU A 378 -9.05 -2.08 -14.57
C LEU A 378 -9.45 -0.60 -14.43
N ASP A 379 -10.60 -0.29 -13.83
CA ASP A 379 -11.02 1.10 -13.61
C ASP A 379 -10.29 1.76 -12.44
N ASP A 380 -9.76 0.98 -11.49
CA ASP A 380 -8.89 1.45 -10.42
C ASP A 380 -7.40 1.33 -10.79
N LEU A 381 -6.93 2.29 -11.58
CA LEU A 381 -5.54 2.31 -12.05
C LEU A 381 -4.51 2.43 -10.92
N GLY A 382 -4.89 2.99 -9.78
CA GLY A 382 -4.01 3.10 -8.60
C GLY A 382 -3.71 1.72 -8.01
N THR A 383 -4.75 0.95 -7.75
CA THR A 383 -4.63 -0.44 -7.26
C THR A 383 -3.93 -1.33 -8.28
N VAL A 384 -4.26 -1.20 -9.57
CA VAL A 384 -3.59 -1.95 -10.66
C VAL A 384 -2.09 -1.66 -10.66
N ALA A 385 -1.68 -0.39 -10.62
CA ALA A 385 -0.27 -0.01 -10.62
C ALA A 385 0.49 -0.60 -9.41
N GLN A 386 -0.09 -0.54 -8.22
CA GLN A 386 0.50 -1.11 -7.01
C GLN A 386 0.69 -2.63 -7.13
N GLN A 387 -0.32 -3.34 -7.59
CA GLN A 387 -0.25 -4.80 -7.77
C GLN A 387 0.76 -5.18 -8.86
N LEU A 388 0.82 -4.44 -9.97
CA LEU A 388 1.78 -4.68 -11.04
C LEU A 388 3.22 -4.47 -10.58
N GLU A 389 3.48 -3.47 -9.74
CA GLU A 389 4.81 -3.29 -9.13
C GLU A 389 5.23 -4.51 -8.32
N GLN A 390 4.33 -5.05 -7.52
CA GLN A 390 4.58 -6.27 -6.73
C GLN A 390 4.79 -7.49 -7.64
N ILE A 391 3.95 -7.68 -8.64
CA ILE A 391 4.03 -8.79 -9.61
C ILE A 391 5.28 -8.70 -10.47
N SER A 392 5.80 -7.51 -10.74
CA SER A 392 7.04 -7.32 -11.49
C SER A 392 8.21 -8.12 -10.92
N THR A 393 8.31 -8.19 -9.60
CA THR A 393 9.33 -8.96 -8.90
C THR A 393 8.94 -10.43 -8.75
N ILE A 394 7.71 -10.71 -8.30
CA ILE A 394 7.20 -12.07 -8.09
C ILE A 394 7.23 -12.87 -9.39
N GLY A 395 6.79 -12.27 -10.48
CA GLY A 395 6.71 -12.93 -11.80
C GLY A 395 8.07 -13.26 -12.40
N ARG A 396 9.12 -12.55 -12.03
CA ARG A 396 10.48 -12.87 -12.51
C ARG A 396 11.16 -14.00 -11.74
N PHE A 397 10.60 -14.39 -10.62
CA PHE A 397 11.06 -15.58 -9.93
C PHE A 397 10.55 -16.83 -10.67
N GLU A 398 11.45 -17.74 -11.05
CA GLU A 398 11.13 -18.85 -11.96
C GLU A 398 10.55 -18.32 -13.30
N TYR A 399 11.20 -17.31 -13.87
CA TYR A 399 10.71 -16.53 -15.01
C TYR A 399 10.31 -17.34 -16.25
N PRO A 400 11.02 -18.43 -16.62
CA PRO A 400 10.60 -19.29 -17.75
C PRO A 400 9.16 -19.81 -17.60
N LYS A 401 8.74 -20.18 -16.40
CA LYS A 401 7.36 -20.65 -16.13
C LYS A 401 6.34 -19.52 -16.31
N THR A 402 6.67 -18.33 -15.85
CA THR A 402 5.82 -17.13 -16.05
C THR A 402 5.68 -16.82 -17.54
N CYS A 403 6.78 -16.83 -18.28
CA CYS A 403 6.76 -16.55 -19.73
C CYS A 403 5.98 -17.60 -20.53
N GLU A 404 6.13 -18.88 -20.20
CA GLU A 404 5.36 -19.95 -20.83
C GLU A 404 3.85 -19.73 -20.67
N LEU A 405 3.42 -19.39 -19.45
CA LEU A 405 2.01 -19.09 -19.18
C LEU A 405 1.55 -17.82 -19.94
N LEU A 406 2.31 -16.74 -19.88
CA LEU A 406 1.98 -15.49 -20.57
C LEU A 406 1.90 -15.67 -22.08
N ILE A 407 2.86 -16.36 -22.67
CA ILE A 407 2.91 -16.62 -24.11
C ILE A 407 1.71 -17.47 -24.56
N SER A 408 1.46 -18.59 -23.90
CA SER A 408 0.34 -19.48 -24.27
C SER A 408 -1.01 -18.78 -24.14
N THR A 409 -1.22 -18.05 -23.06
CA THR A 409 -2.48 -17.34 -22.79
C THR A 409 -2.65 -16.16 -23.73
N PHE A 410 -1.57 -15.42 -24.02
CA PHE A 410 -1.59 -14.31 -24.96
C PHE A 410 -1.95 -14.79 -26.37
N ASP A 411 -1.26 -15.81 -26.85
CA ASP A 411 -1.47 -16.33 -28.21
C ASP A 411 -2.90 -16.84 -28.38
N GLN A 412 -3.45 -17.53 -27.39
CA GLN A 412 -4.83 -18.00 -27.42
C GLN A 412 -5.84 -16.84 -27.50
N ASN A 413 -5.69 -15.82 -26.67
CA ASN A 413 -6.59 -14.67 -26.67
C ASN A 413 -6.42 -13.79 -27.91
N ALA A 414 -5.18 -13.61 -28.40
CA ALA A 414 -4.89 -12.84 -29.60
C ALA A 414 -5.49 -13.49 -30.86
N GLN A 415 -5.37 -14.81 -31.01
CA GLN A 415 -5.98 -15.53 -32.11
C GLN A 415 -7.52 -15.44 -32.08
N SER A 416 -8.11 -15.57 -30.89
CA SER A 416 -9.56 -15.45 -30.73
C SER A 416 -10.04 -14.02 -31.03
N PHE A 417 -9.30 -13.03 -30.59
CA PHE A 417 -9.57 -11.62 -30.88
C PHE A 417 -9.47 -11.32 -32.38
N GLU A 418 -8.39 -11.76 -33.05
CA GLU A 418 -8.19 -11.58 -34.48
C GLU A 418 -9.34 -12.18 -35.30
N LYS A 419 -9.74 -13.41 -34.98
CA LYS A 419 -10.89 -14.07 -35.63
C LYS A 419 -12.20 -13.31 -35.40
N ALA A 420 -12.40 -12.76 -34.20
CA ALA A 420 -13.62 -12.05 -33.84
C ALA A 420 -13.77 -10.70 -34.54
N ILE A 421 -12.67 -10.03 -34.89
CA ILE A 421 -12.68 -8.73 -35.58
C ILE A 421 -12.71 -8.83 -37.11
N LEU A 422 -12.64 -10.06 -37.68
CA LEU A 422 -12.73 -10.25 -39.11
C LEU A 422 -14.16 -9.96 -39.63
N PRO A 423 -14.29 -9.32 -40.81
CA PRO A 423 -15.60 -9.09 -41.43
C PRO A 423 -16.35 -10.42 -41.68
N GLY A 424 -17.60 -10.49 -41.22
CA GLY A 424 -18.43 -11.66 -41.42
C GLY A 424 -18.53 -12.66 -40.25
N SER A 425 -17.87 -12.44 -39.14
CA SER A 425 -17.90 -13.30 -37.97
C SER A 425 -19.02 -12.92 -36.97
N SER A 426 -20.26 -13.00 -37.39
CA SER A 426 -21.44 -12.56 -36.61
C SER A 426 -21.62 -13.28 -35.25
N SER A 427 -21.15 -14.51 -35.12
CA SER A 427 -21.29 -15.29 -33.87
C SER A 427 -20.19 -15.03 -32.82
N SER A 428 -19.07 -14.50 -33.22
CA SER A 428 -17.91 -14.23 -32.32
C SER A 428 -17.75 -12.76 -31.94
N SER A 429 -18.48 -11.85 -32.58
CA SER A 429 -18.37 -10.41 -32.31
C SER A 429 -18.83 -10.00 -30.91
N SER A 430 -19.74 -10.76 -30.29
CA SER A 430 -20.18 -10.51 -28.90
C SER A 430 -19.07 -10.71 -27.83
N ASN A 431 -18.06 -11.49 -28.16
CA ASN A 431 -16.95 -11.80 -27.25
C ASN A 431 -15.73 -10.87 -27.39
N ILE A 432 -15.80 -9.90 -28.30
CA ILE A 432 -14.67 -8.98 -28.52
C ILE A 432 -14.29 -8.22 -27.25
N PRO A 433 -15.21 -7.65 -26.46
CA PRO A 433 -14.84 -6.97 -25.20
C PRO A 433 -14.14 -7.89 -24.21
N LEU A 434 -14.48 -9.18 -24.18
CA LEU A 434 -13.83 -10.18 -23.34
C LEU A 434 -12.36 -10.36 -23.73
N TYR A 435 -12.09 -10.56 -25.02
CA TYR A 435 -10.71 -10.73 -25.51
C TYR A 435 -9.92 -9.45 -25.36
N GLU A 436 -10.49 -8.28 -25.63
CA GLU A 436 -9.86 -7.00 -25.38
C GLU A 436 -9.46 -6.81 -23.92
N GLY A 437 -10.37 -7.08 -22.99
CA GLY A 437 -10.10 -6.95 -21.57
C GLY A 437 -8.99 -7.90 -21.10
N ARG A 438 -9.00 -9.15 -21.55
CA ARG A 438 -7.95 -10.13 -21.24
C ARG A 438 -6.61 -9.73 -21.83
N LEU A 439 -6.56 -9.28 -23.07
CA LEU A 439 -5.34 -8.80 -23.72
C LEU A 439 -4.81 -7.54 -23.04
N THR A 440 -5.69 -6.65 -22.60
CA THR A 440 -5.31 -5.46 -21.82
C THR A 440 -4.57 -5.86 -20.53
N TRP A 441 -5.11 -6.79 -19.77
CA TRP A 441 -4.43 -7.34 -18.59
C TRP A 441 -3.08 -7.96 -18.93
N LEU A 442 -3.02 -8.75 -19.99
CA LEU A 442 -1.78 -9.40 -20.40
C LEU A 442 -0.70 -8.39 -20.81
N VAL A 443 -1.07 -7.32 -21.50
CA VAL A 443 -0.13 -6.23 -21.84
C VAL A 443 0.38 -5.54 -20.58
N TYR A 444 -0.48 -5.24 -19.62
CA TYR A 444 -0.04 -4.68 -18.33
C TYR A 444 0.93 -5.60 -17.60
N ILE A 445 0.59 -6.88 -17.49
CA ILE A 445 1.42 -7.86 -16.77
C ILE A 445 2.75 -8.09 -17.49
N ILE A 446 2.75 -8.19 -18.81
CA ILE A 446 3.98 -8.31 -19.61
C ILE A 446 4.88 -7.11 -19.39
N GLY A 447 4.34 -5.90 -19.45
CA GLY A 447 5.09 -4.69 -19.16
C GLY A 447 5.71 -4.71 -17.76
N ALA A 448 4.93 -5.10 -16.76
CA ALA A 448 5.39 -5.19 -15.38
C ALA A 448 6.54 -6.18 -15.20
N VAL A 449 6.44 -7.40 -15.73
CA VAL A 449 7.50 -8.42 -15.57
C VAL A 449 8.77 -8.05 -16.36
N ILE A 450 8.66 -7.38 -17.49
CA ILE A 450 9.81 -6.84 -18.21
C ILE A 450 10.49 -5.76 -17.37
N GLY A 451 9.72 -4.82 -16.83
CA GLY A 451 10.22 -3.77 -15.93
C GLY A 451 10.87 -4.31 -14.66
N GLY A 452 10.44 -5.45 -14.18
CA GLY A 452 10.99 -6.12 -13.00
C GLY A 452 12.44 -6.61 -13.14
N ARG A 453 13.00 -6.62 -14.36
CA ARG A 453 14.41 -6.96 -14.58
C ARG A 453 15.37 -6.08 -13.78
N GLY A 454 15.06 -4.82 -13.62
CA GLY A 454 15.88 -3.88 -12.86
C GLY A 454 15.94 -4.13 -11.35
N SER A 455 14.94 -4.83 -10.79
CA SER A 455 14.83 -5.12 -9.35
C SER A 455 15.34 -6.51 -8.96
N THR A 456 15.69 -7.36 -9.91
CA THR A 456 16.17 -8.72 -9.67
C THR A 456 17.69 -8.80 -9.78
N TYR A 457 18.33 -9.38 -8.77
CA TYR A 457 19.80 -9.54 -8.74
C TYR A 457 20.34 -10.59 -9.72
N THR A 458 19.48 -11.41 -10.30
CA THR A 458 19.84 -12.45 -11.27
C THR A 458 19.49 -12.00 -12.69
N THR A 459 20.47 -11.46 -13.38
CA THR A 459 20.36 -11.17 -14.81
C THR A 459 20.91 -12.36 -15.62
N PHE A 460 20.04 -13.32 -15.90
CA PHE A 460 20.40 -14.33 -16.90
C PHE A 460 20.12 -13.77 -18.30
N GLU A 461 21.12 -13.78 -19.18
CA GLU A 461 20.93 -13.37 -20.58
C GLU A 461 19.81 -14.13 -21.31
N GLU A 462 19.53 -15.36 -20.87
CA GLU A 462 18.45 -16.18 -21.41
C GLU A 462 17.07 -15.55 -21.17
N TYR A 463 16.91 -14.80 -20.07
CA TYR A 463 15.65 -14.09 -19.77
C TYR A 463 15.41 -12.90 -20.70
N ASP A 464 16.46 -12.33 -21.28
CA ASP A 464 16.32 -11.28 -22.28
C ASP A 464 15.66 -11.79 -23.56
N ALA A 465 15.95 -13.02 -23.97
CA ALA A 465 15.28 -13.64 -25.11
C ALA A 465 13.78 -13.85 -24.84
N LEU A 466 13.42 -14.25 -23.61
CA LEU A 466 12.02 -14.36 -23.20
C LEU A 466 11.31 -13.00 -23.17
N ASP A 467 11.97 -11.96 -22.68
CA ASP A 467 11.48 -10.59 -22.79
C ASP A 467 11.20 -10.21 -24.25
N GLY A 468 12.13 -10.53 -25.17
CA GLY A 468 11.98 -10.29 -26.60
C GLY A 468 10.75 -10.99 -27.21
N GLU A 469 10.48 -12.23 -26.82
CA GLU A 469 9.28 -12.96 -27.26
C GLU A 469 7.98 -12.28 -26.80
N LEU A 470 7.95 -11.77 -25.58
CA LEU A 470 6.80 -11.04 -25.05
C LEU A 470 6.63 -9.68 -25.72
N VAL A 471 7.72 -8.95 -25.94
CA VAL A 471 7.72 -7.66 -26.64
C VAL A 471 7.15 -7.80 -28.06
N CYS A 472 7.59 -8.82 -28.81
CA CYS A 472 7.10 -9.06 -30.16
C CYS A 472 5.58 -9.23 -30.20
N ARG A 473 5.01 -9.97 -29.25
CA ARG A 473 3.56 -10.18 -29.14
C ARG A 473 2.80 -8.90 -28.87
N VAL A 474 3.28 -8.07 -27.96
CA VAL A 474 2.65 -6.79 -27.64
C VAL A 474 2.70 -5.84 -28.85
N LEU A 475 3.84 -5.74 -29.53
CA LEU A 475 3.98 -4.88 -30.71
C LEU A 475 3.12 -5.35 -31.89
N GLN A 476 3.00 -6.65 -32.10
CA GLN A 476 2.11 -7.21 -33.12
C GLN A 476 0.63 -6.92 -32.82
N LEU A 477 0.20 -7.09 -31.55
CA LEU A 477 -1.15 -6.75 -31.13
C LEU A 477 -1.42 -5.26 -31.33
N MET A 478 -0.49 -4.40 -30.96
CA MET A 478 -0.60 -2.95 -31.13
C MET A 478 -0.76 -2.58 -32.62
N THR A 479 0.03 -3.17 -33.49
CA THR A 479 -0.10 -2.96 -34.94
C THR A 479 -1.48 -3.37 -35.45
N LEU A 480 -2.02 -4.48 -34.98
CA LEU A 480 -3.36 -4.94 -35.34
C LEU A 480 -4.45 -3.97 -34.85
N THR A 481 -4.38 -3.56 -33.60
CA THR A 481 -5.37 -2.63 -33.02
C THR A 481 -5.27 -1.23 -33.62
N ASP A 482 -4.09 -0.75 -33.93
CA ASP A 482 -3.90 0.54 -34.61
C ASP A 482 -4.48 0.55 -36.02
N SER A 483 -4.39 -0.55 -36.75
CA SER A 483 -5.01 -0.68 -38.08
C SER A 483 -6.55 -0.59 -38.03
N LYS A 484 -7.15 -0.77 -36.87
CA LYS A 484 -8.61 -0.75 -36.66
C LYS A 484 -9.10 0.47 -35.88
N LEU A 485 -8.23 1.42 -35.51
CA LEU A 485 -8.61 2.58 -34.69
C LEU A 485 -9.78 3.39 -35.29
N SER A 486 -9.83 3.55 -36.62
CA SER A 486 -10.93 4.26 -37.30
C SER A 486 -12.31 3.60 -37.11
N GLN A 487 -12.33 2.30 -36.84
CA GLN A 487 -13.54 1.52 -36.66
C GLN A 487 -13.80 1.22 -35.18
N ARG A 488 -12.73 1.07 -34.39
CA ARG A 488 -12.79 0.60 -33.02
C ARG A 488 -11.54 0.99 -32.25
N GLY A 489 -11.69 1.75 -31.20
CA GLY A 489 -10.61 2.09 -30.25
C GLY A 489 -11.00 1.67 -28.82
N SER A 490 -10.05 1.14 -28.06
CA SER A 490 -10.19 0.82 -26.64
C SER A 490 -9.23 1.68 -25.82
N GLU A 491 -9.77 2.58 -25.02
CA GLU A 491 -8.98 3.44 -24.14
C GLU A 491 -8.15 2.62 -23.12
N LYS A 492 -8.75 1.57 -22.53
CA LYS A 492 -8.07 0.68 -21.58
C LYS A 492 -6.87 -0.04 -22.23
N MET A 493 -7.01 -0.48 -23.47
CA MET A 493 -5.94 -1.12 -24.23
C MET A 493 -4.80 -0.14 -24.50
N GLU A 494 -5.12 1.09 -24.91
CA GLU A 494 -4.12 2.14 -25.15
C GLU A 494 -3.32 2.49 -23.89
N LEU A 495 -4.00 2.59 -22.76
CA LEU A 495 -3.35 2.83 -21.47
C LEU A 495 -2.40 1.68 -21.10
N SER A 496 -2.74 0.45 -21.44
CA SER A 496 -1.86 -0.71 -21.22
C SER A 496 -0.62 -0.67 -22.12
N TYR A 497 -0.73 -0.25 -23.38
CA TYR A 497 0.42 -0.04 -24.25
C TYR A 497 1.36 1.04 -23.73
N LEU A 498 0.82 2.16 -23.25
CA LEU A 498 1.62 3.23 -22.65
C LEU A 498 2.37 2.77 -21.39
N SER A 499 1.71 1.98 -20.56
CA SER A 499 2.34 1.34 -19.39
C SER A 499 3.47 0.38 -19.82
N PHE A 500 3.22 -0.44 -20.82
CA PHE A 500 4.23 -1.34 -21.38
C PHE A 500 5.46 -0.57 -21.91
N PHE A 501 5.26 0.50 -22.67
CA PHE A 501 6.36 1.30 -23.20
C PHE A 501 7.17 1.98 -22.10
N ASP A 502 6.52 2.46 -21.05
CA ASP A 502 7.23 3.04 -19.91
C ASP A 502 8.13 2.01 -19.21
N GLN A 503 7.66 0.78 -19.03
CA GLN A 503 8.45 -0.28 -18.42
C GLN A 503 9.58 -0.75 -19.35
N PHE A 504 9.30 -0.93 -20.63
CA PHE A 504 10.31 -1.30 -21.63
C PHE A 504 11.42 -0.25 -21.72
N ARG A 505 11.06 1.03 -21.77
CA ARG A 505 12.00 2.15 -21.82
C ARG A 505 13.00 2.12 -20.66
N LYS A 506 12.54 1.87 -19.46
CA LYS A 506 13.39 1.84 -18.25
C LYS A 506 14.50 0.79 -18.33
N ILE A 507 14.27 -0.30 -19.05
CA ILE A 507 15.17 -1.46 -19.11
C ILE A 507 16.00 -1.48 -20.39
N TYR A 508 15.39 -1.18 -21.53
CA TYR A 508 15.95 -1.45 -22.84
C TYR A 508 16.27 -0.20 -23.67
N VAL A 509 16.03 1.00 -23.16
CA VAL A 509 16.30 2.27 -23.86
C VAL A 509 17.28 3.12 -23.07
N GLY A 510 18.24 3.72 -23.74
CA GLY A 510 19.21 4.67 -23.19
C GLY A 510 20.60 4.09 -22.97
N ASP A 511 21.47 4.89 -22.34
CA ASP A 511 22.90 4.60 -22.20
C ASP A 511 23.21 3.34 -21.38
N GLN A 512 22.27 2.94 -20.54
CA GLN A 512 22.39 1.75 -19.69
C GLN A 512 21.88 0.47 -20.39
N ALA A 513 21.24 0.58 -21.55
CA ALA A 513 20.78 -0.56 -22.30
C ALA A 513 21.98 -1.32 -22.88
N GLN A 514 22.03 -2.61 -22.63
CA GLN A 514 23.10 -3.44 -23.21
C GLN A 514 22.98 -3.49 -24.75
N LYS A 515 23.99 -3.00 -25.46
CA LYS A 515 24.02 -2.94 -26.93
C LYS A 515 23.86 -4.30 -27.61
N THR A 516 24.06 -5.39 -26.88
CA THR A 516 24.01 -6.78 -27.38
C THR A 516 22.88 -7.61 -26.71
N SER A 517 21.80 -6.96 -26.30
CA SER A 517 20.69 -7.66 -25.65
C SER A 517 20.08 -8.71 -26.58
N LYS A 518 19.88 -9.93 -26.07
CA LYS A 518 19.14 -10.98 -26.79
C LYS A 518 17.68 -10.60 -27.05
N ALA A 519 17.09 -9.69 -26.26
CA ALA A 519 15.77 -9.14 -26.53
C ALA A 519 15.68 -8.43 -27.88
N TYR A 520 16.66 -7.56 -28.20
CA TYR A 520 16.73 -6.89 -29.49
C TYR A 520 16.97 -7.85 -30.65
N ARG A 521 17.73 -8.91 -30.41
CA ARG A 521 17.94 -9.96 -31.40
C ARG A 521 16.62 -10.65 -31.78
N ILE A 522 15.83 -11.05 -30.82
CA ILE A 522 14.52 -11.68 -31.05
C ILE A 522 13.57 -10.71 -31.77
N VAL A 523 13.53 -9.46 -31.33
CA VAL A 523 12.70 -8.42 -31.96
C VAL A 523 13.13 -8.17 -33.40
N SER A 524 14.44 -8.18 -33.65
CA SER A 524 14.99 -8.06 -35.03
C SER A 524 14.60 -9.24 -35.91
N GLU A 525 14.75 -10.46 -35.42
CA GLU A 525 14.45 -11.67 -36.18
C GLU A 525 12.95 -11.80 -36.49
N ARG A 526 12.07 -11.39 -35.57
CA ARG A 526 10.63 -11.56 -35.74
C ARG A 526 9.90 -10.38 -36.35
N LEU A 527 10.35 -9.16 -36.09
CA LEU A 527 9.68 -7.93 -36.51
C LEU A 527 10.49 -7.06 -37.47
N GLY A 528 11.75 -7.42 -37.74
CA GLY A 528 12.64 -6.63 -38.59
C GLY A 528 13.09 -5.31 -37.94
N LEU A 529 12.95 -5.14 -36.64
CA LEU A 529 13.40 -3.97 -35.86
C LEU A 529 14.82 -4.24 -35.36
N HIS A 530 15.83 -3.78 -36.13
CA HIS A 530 17.21 -4.22 -35.95
C HIS A 530 17.98 -3.49 -34.84
N ASP A 531 17.52 -2.32 -34.43
CA ASP A 531 18.21 -1.53 -33.43
C ASP A 531 17.23 -0.73 -32.54
N GLU A 532 17.77 -0.09 -31.50
CA GLU A 532 17.00 0.76 -30.59
C GLU A 532 16.30 1.91 -31.34
N SER A 533 16.92 2.47 -32.39
CA SER A 533 16.32 3.57 -33.15
C SER A 533 15.04 3.14 -33.86
N MET A 534 15.00 1.92 -34.40
CA MET A 534 13.79 1.39 -35.03
C MET A 534 12.68 1.11 -34.03
N VAL A 535 13.02 0.62 -32.84
CA VAL A 535 12.06 0.44 -31.74
C VAL A 535 11.54 1.78 -31.25
N LEU A 536 12.41 2.78 -31.07
CA LEU A 536 12.01 4.15 -30.71
C LEU A 536 11.11 4.77 -31.79
N SER A 537 11.33 4.47 -33.06
CA SER A 537 10.43 4.90 -34.14
C SER A 537 9.04 4.36 -33.99
N VAL A 538 8.89 3.10 -33.57
CA VAL A 538 7.56 2.52 -33.22
C VAL A 538 6.90 3.28 -32.08
N PHE A 539 7.64 3.60 -31.05
CA PHE A 539 7.12 4.35 -29.89
C PHE A 539 6.66 5.76 -30.27
N VAL A 540 7.48 6.48 -31.04
CA VAL A 540 7.14 7.85 -31.48
C VAL A 540 5.97 7.84 -32.46
N THR A 541 5.91 6.87 -33.36
CA THR A 541 4.76 6.69 -34.26
C THR A 541 3.46 6.47 -33.44
N LYS A 542 3.52 5.66 -32.40
CA LYS A 542 2.39 5.45 -31.48
C LYS A 542 2.01 6.74 -30.74
N ILE A 543 2.99 7.51 -30.28
CA ILE A 543 2.75 8.82 -29.65
C ILE A 543 2.00 9.74 -30.62
N VAL A 544 2.46 9.87 -31.86
CA VAL A 544 1.80 10.67 -32.91
C VAL A 544 0.37 10.18 -33.15
N THR A 545 0.16 8.88 -33.27
CA THR A 545 -1.16 8.28 -33.44
C THR A 545 -2.10 8.64 -32.29
N ASN A 546 -1.63 8.54 -31.05
CA ASN A 546 -2.41 8.84 -29.88
C ASN A 546 -2.82 10.32 -29.79
N ILE A 547 -1.90 11.24 -30.02
CA ILE A 547 -2.20 12.69 -29.96
C ILE A 547 -3.08 13.18 -31.12
N LYS A 548 -3.15 12.43 -32.20
CA LYS A 548 -4.09 12.67 -33.31
C LYS A 548 -5.46 12.05 -33.05
N TYR A 549 -5.51 10.79 -32.66
CA TYR A 549 -6.75 10.03 -32.56
C TYR A 549 -7.50 10.27 -31.25
N TRP A 550 -6.78 10.27 -30.12
CA TRP A 550 -7.34 10.33 -28.76
C TRP A 550 -7.44 11.76 -28.20
N MET A 551 -7.62 12.74 -29.04
CA MET A 551 -7.59 14.18 -28.71
C MET A 551 -8.49 14.62 -27.54
N ARG A 552 -9.54 13.86 -27.23
CA ARG A 552 -10.51 14.14 -26.17
C ARG A 552 -10.35 13.26 -24.92
N SER A 553 -9.41 12.36 -24.93
CA SER A 553 -9.20 11.48 -23.76
C SER A 553 -8.30 12.17 -22.74
N ASP A 554 -8.89 12.50 -21.60
CA ASP A 554 -8.17 13.07 -20.45
C ASP A 554 -7.22 12.06 -19.78
N ALA A 555 -7.31 10.78 -20.12
CA ALA A 555 -6.44 9.72 -19.63
C ALA A 555 -5.26 9.45 -20.56
N ILE A 556 -5.50 9.32 -21.88
CA ILE A 556 -4.48 8.91 -22.87
C ILE A 556 -3.52 10.06 -23.18
N ILE A 557 -4.03 11.28 -23.43
CA ILE A 557 -3.18 12.40 -23.83
C ILE A 557 -2.10 12.74 -22.78
N PRO A 558 -2.43 12.94 -21.49
CA PRO A 558 -1.41 13.24 -20.48
C PRO A 558 -0.33 12.16 -20.39
N LYS A 559 -0.71 10.89 -20.42
CA LYS A 559 0.24 9.77 -20.34
C LYS A 559 1.08 9.61 -21.59
N THR A 560 0.51 9.87 -22.77
CA THR A 560 1.26 9.87 -24.04
C THR A 560 2.31 10.97 -24.04
N LEU A 561 1.95 12.18 -23.60
CA LEU A 561 2.89 13.31 -23.53
C LEU A 561 3.94 13.11 -22.43
N GLN A 562 3.59 12.45 -21.33
CA GLN A 562 4.56 12.07 -20.32
C GLN A 562 5.58 11.07 -20.86
N LEU A 563 5.15 10.07 -21.62
CA LEU A 563 6.06 9.14 -22.30
C LEU A 563 7.02 9.87 -23.24
N LEU A 564 6.52 10.82 -24.04
CA LEU A 564 7.37 11.66 -24.91
C LEU A 564 8.38 12.46 -24.09
N SER A 565 7.94 13.06 -22.99
CA SER A 565 8.82 13.81 -22.09
C SER A 565 9.91 12.92 -21.50
N ASP A 566 9.56 11.71 -21.05
CA ASP A 566 10.49 10.76 -20.46
C ASP A 566 11.52 10.25 -21.49
N LEU A 567 11.10 10.00 -22.72
CA LEU A 567 12.00 9.64 -23.82
C LEU A 567 12.99 10.76 -24.17
N SER A 568 12.62 12.02 -23.94
CA SER A 568 13.44 13.20 -24.27
C SER A 568 14.46 13.59 -23.19
N VAL A 569 14.64 12.80 -22.13
CA VAL A 569 15.53 13.16 -21.00
C VAL A 569 16.99 12.76 -21.22
N GLY A 570 17.30 11.69 -21.87
CA GLY A 570 18.67 11.21 -22.04
C GLY A 570 19.37 11.77 -23.27
N TYR A 571 20.61 12.29 -23.16
CA TYR A 571 21.35 12.86 -24.30
C TYR A 571 21.51 11.89 -25.49
N SER A 572 21.90 10.65 -25.19
CA SER A 572 22.04 9.61 -26.19
C SER A 572 20.71 9.25 -26.88
N SER A 573 19.65 9.13 -26.07
CA SER A 573 18.30 8.86 -26.59
C SER A 573 17.77 10.00 -27.44
N VAL A 574 17.98 11.24 -27.03
CA VAL A 574 17.55 12.42 -27.76
C VAL A 574 18.23 12.50 -29.13
N ARG A 575 19.53 12.20 -29.22
CA ARG A 575 20.24 12.14 -30.51
C ARG A 575 19.68 11.11 -31.49
N LYS A 576 19.24 9.96 -30.97
CA LYS A 576 18.57 8.93 -31.76
C LYS A 576 17.18 9.35 -32.19
N LEU A 577 16.42 9.95 -31.26
CA LEU A 577 15.07 10.45 -31.52
C LEU A 577 15.03 11.52 -32.61
N GLN A 578 15.96 12.46 -32.59
CA GLN A 578 16.02 13.53 -33.57
C GLN A 578 16.16 13.07 -35.00
N LYS A 579 16.79 11.93 -35.21
CA LYS A 579 16.98 11.33 -36.55
C LYS A 579 15.69 10.66 -37.06
N LEU A 580 14.69 10.49 -36.21
CA LEU A 580 13.45 9.83 -36.58
C LEU A 580 12.54 10.77 -37.36
N GLU A 581 11.99 10.28 -38.46
CA GLU A 581 11.05 11.01 -39.30
C GLU A 581 9.83 11.49 -38.54
N ALA A 582 9.29 10.65 -37.64
CA ALA A 582 8.15 11.00 -36.80
C ALA A 582 8.46 12.14 -35.82
N VAL A 583 9.67 12.23 -35.28
CA VAL A 583 10.11 13.34 -34.42
C VAL A 583 10.22 14.62 -35.21
N GLN A 584 10.83 14.58 -36.43
CA GLN A 584 10.91 15.73 -37.32
C GLN A 584 9.52 16.24 -37.72
N PHE A 585 8.57 15.33 -37.94
CA PHE A 585 7.19 15.67 -38.18
C PHE A 585 6.56 16.45 -37.01
N ILE A 586 6.75 16.01 -35.76
CA ILE A 586 6.24 16.72 -34.58
C ILE A 586 6.87 18.10 -34.45
N LEU A 587 8.18 18.21 -34.64
CA LEU A 587 8.93 19.48 -34.52
C LEU A 587 8.52 20.53 -35.54
N THR A 588 8.01 20.14 -36.70
CA THR A 588 7.62 21.04 -37.78
C THR A 588 6.12 21.28 -37.90
N ASN A 589 5.31 20.42 -37.30
CA ASN A 589 3.85 20.42 -37.46
C ASN A 589 3.06 20.53 -36.14
N HIS A 590 3.59 21.19 -35.10
CA HIS A 590 2.92 21.34 -33.82
C HIS A 590 1.83 22.41 -33.82
N THR A 591 0.82 22.20 -34.65
CA THR A 591 -0.36 23.05 -34.81
C THR A 591 -1.62 22.35 -34.33
N ALA A 592 -2.67 23.10 -34.07
CA ALA A 592 -3.99 22.55 -33.72
C ALA A 592 -4.61 21.70 -34.84
N GLU A 593 -4.24 21.92 -36.10
CA GLU A 593 -4.69 21.12 -37.23
C GLU A 593 -4.11 19.71 -37.19
N HIS A 594 -2.82 19.57 -36.88
CA HIS A 594 -2.14 18.27 -36.76
C HIS A 594 -2.36 17.60 -35.43
N PHE A 595 -2.39 18.38 -34.34
CA PHE A 595 -2.57 17.90 -32.97
C PHE A 595 -3.70 18.67 -32.29
N PRO A 596 -4.94 18.20 -32.41
CA PRO A 596 -6.13 18.92 -31.96
C PRO A 596 -6.15 19.31 -30.47
N PHE A 597 -5.40 18.62 -29.61
CA PHE A 597 -5.28 19.01 -28.19
C PHE A 597 -4.61 20.39 -27.98
N LEU A 598 -3.91 20.91 -28.99
CA LEU A 598 -3.34 22.27 -28.99
C LEU A 598 -4.38 23.36 -29.31
N GLY A 599 -5.58 23.00 -29.76
CA GLY A 599 -6.63 23.93 -30.12
C GLY A 599 -7.26 24.66 -28.93
N ALA A 600 -7.85 25.83 -29.18
CA ALA A 600 -8.29 26.80 -28.19
C ALA A 600 -9.72 26.59 -27.68
N ASN A 601 -10.27 25.40 -27.55
CA ASN A 601 -11.68 25.27 -27.17
C ASN A 601 -12.07 24.06 -26.35
N THR A 602 -11.37 23.82 -25.30
CA THR A 602 -11.78 22.81 -24.32
C THR A 602 -11.86 23.42 -22.93
N GLY A 603 -12.82 24.30 -22.73
CA GLY A 603 -13.34 24.68 -21.41
C GLY A 603 -12.37 24.91 -20.26
N GLY A 604 -11.19 25.50 -20.50
CA GLY A 604 -10.35 26.09 -19.44
C GLY A 604 -9.94 25.18 -18.28
N GLN A 605 -9.76 23.88 -18.50
CA GLN A 605 -9.29 22.99 -17.44
C GLN A 605 -7.77 23.05 -17.29
N TYR A 606 -7.28 23.06 -16.05
CA TYR A 606 -5.85 23.02 -15.70
C TYR A 606 -5.07 21.89 -16.40
N THR A 607 -5.74 20.81 -16.78
CA THR A 607 -5.18 19.66 -17.48
C THR A 607 -4.66 20.03 -18.86
N ASP A 608 -5.37 20.87 -19.62
CA ASP A 608 -4.99 21.29 -20.98
C ASP A 608 -3.72 22.13 -20.98
N MET A 609 -3.60 23.05 -20.03
CA MET A 609 -2.38 23.86 -19.88
C MET A 609 -1.18 23.02 -19.50
N ARG A 610 -1.38 22.02 -18.64
CA ARG A 610 -0.33 21.09 -18.22
C ARG A 610 0.15 20.20 -19.36
N CYS A 611 -0.77 19.70 -20.18
CA CYS A 611 -0.45 18.93 -21.38
C CYS A 611 0.37 19.74 -22.38
N ARG A 612 -0.01 20.98 -22.65
CA ARG A 612 0.76 21.88 -23.53
C ARG A 612 2.16 22.14 -22.99
N THR A 613 2.28 22.39 -21.69
CA THR A 613 3.58 22.60 -21.05
C THR A 613 4.46 21.36 -21.18
N THR A 614 3.93 20.19 -20.87
CA THR A 614 4.67 18.91 -21.00
C THR A 614 5.13 18.69 -22.43
N PHE A 615 4.25 18.93 -23.41
CA PHE A 615 4.55 18.80 -24.82
C PHE A 615 5.68 19.72 -25.25
N TYR A 616 5.60 21.01 -24.98
CA TYR A 616 6.63 21.96 -25.40
C TYR A 616 7.94 21.83 -24.62
N VAL A 617 7.91 21.37 -23.39
CA VAL A 617 9.14 20.99 -22.65
C VAL A 617 9.85 19.83 -23.36
N ALA A 618 9.12 18.81 -23.78
CA ALA A 618 9.69 17.70 -24.55
C ALA A 618 10.25 18.15 -25.90
N LEU A 619 9.50 18.96 -26.65
CA LEU A 619 9.96 19.53 -27.93
C LEU A 619 11.19 20.39 -27.77
N GLY A 620 11.25 21.22 -26.74
CA GLY A 620 12.42 22.06 -26.43
C GLY A 620 13.67 21.24 -26.18
N ARG A 621 13.55 20.14 -25.43
CA ARG A 621 14.67 19.19 -25.20
C ARG A 621 15.13 18.53 -26.50
N LEU A 622 14.19 18.12 -27.33
CA LEU A 622 14.49 17.52 -28.64
C LEU A 622 15.17 18.53 -29.60
N LEU A 623 14.74 19.78 -29.56
CA LEU A 623 15.27 20.84 -30.41
C LEU A 623 16.71 21.25 -30.02
N ILE A 624 16.95 21.48 -28.73
CA ILE A 624 18.21 22.06 -28.21
C ILE A 624 19.42 21.22 -28.53
N VAL A 625 19.34 19.91 -28.51
CA VAL A 625 20.51 19.01 -28.71
C VAL A 625 21.10 19.14 -30.10
N ASP A 626 20.32 19.47 -31.12
CA ASP A 626 20.75 19.58 -32.49
C ASP A 626 20.75 21.01 -33.02
N LEU A 627 20.37 21.97 -32.18
CA LEU A 627 20.22 23.35 -32.61
C LEU A 627 21.57 23.96 -32.99
N GLY A 628 22.62 23.75 -32.16
CA GLY A 628 23.95 24.32 -32.40
C GLY A 628 23.85 25.81 -32.73
N GLU A 629 24.49 26.22 -33.85
CA GLU A 629 24.38 27.56 -34.46
C GLU A 629 23.37 27.59 -35.63
N ASN A 630 22.46 26.61 -35.71
CA ASN A 630 21.53 26.48 -36.85
C ASN A 630 20.23 27.27 -36.59
N GLU A 631 20.27 28.56 -36.97
CA GLU A 631 19.13 29.48 -36.85
C GLU A 631 17.93 29.01 -37.70
N GLU A 632 18.16 28.37 -38.84
CA GLU A 632 17.11 27.90 -39.74
C GLU A 632 16.20 26.87 -39.10
N LYS A 633 16.75 25.93 -38.33
CA LYS A 633 15.95 24.95 -37.58
C LYS A 633 15.11 25.59 -36.52
N PHE A 634 15.62 26.60 -35.83
CA PHE A 634 14.87 27.34 -34.84
C PHE A 634 13.71 28.13 -35.48
N GLU A 635 13.99 28.80 -36.62
CA GLU A 635 12.95 29.54 -37.37
C GLU A 635 11.86 28.59 -37.86
N GLN A 636 12.20 27.44 -38.41
CA GLN A 636 11.23 26.42 -38.82
C GLN A 636 10.38 25.92 -37.65
N PHE A 637 10.98 25.73 -36.48
CA PHE A 637 10.24 25.35 -35.26
C PHE A 637 9.28 26.45 -34.81
N MET A 638 9.62 27.72 -34.98
CA MET A 638 8.80 28.84 -34.55
C MET A 638 7.61 29.15 -35.49
N ILE A 639 7.64 28.69 -36.74
CA ILE A 639 6.56 28.94 -37.73
C ILE A 639 5.17 28.53 -37.19
N PRO A 640 4.98 27.33 -36.61
CA PRO A 640 3.67 26.94 -36.10
C PRO A 640 3.18 27.76 -34.89
N LEU A 641 4.06 28.52 -34.24
CA LEU A 641 3.73 29.37 -33.08
C LEU A 641 3.43 30.81 -33.47
N SER A 642 3.77 31.24 -34.66
CA SER A 642 3.50 32.57 -35.20
C SER A 642 2.13 32.65 -35.90
#